data_abd187846d163c367efd10cb0a64efad
#
_entry.id   abd187846d163c367efd10cb0a64efad
#
_cell.length_a   1.000
_cell.length_b   1.000
_cell.length_c   1.000
_cell.angle_alpha   90.00
_cell.angle_beta   90.00
_cell.angle_gamma   90.00
#
_symmetry.space_group_name_H-M   'P 1'
#
loop_
_entity.id
_entity.type
_entity.pdbx_description
1 polymer ?
#
loop_
_entity_poly.entity_id
_entity_poly.type
_entity_poly.pdbx_seq_one_letter_code
_entity_poly.pdbx_strand_id
1 'polypeptide(L)'
;MSQQSIREGAKRFSIITAVYNVARYLEDFIAAVDAQDYPSELVEVIAVNDGSTDTSLEILEGWQRRRPGLVTVVSKENGGQSTARNMGLELARGEWVTFTDPDDMIEPDYLSEVDTFLRAKPQTQLVGTNRIMLNDQTGVLTDNHPLRMHFRGGNRLRNIDELPRFFHGTAPAAFFRRDLLNEHQLRFDPRVRPNFEDGHLCCRYLLAGATAAVGFVGTARYHYRKRGDASSTLQTSLTNPDRYTAVLRNGYLSLLRDSSEKTGRAPEWLQNYIIYELSWYFSSQDTHAGAMTAAQGAVSEEFHELLAEITTYLDDDVIAAFDIRPMKRVWKEILLHAYRNEPWHNPFAVMPALDQQQGLVKLSYNFVGDLPVEEFVVGGKVVAPRHAKIRDISYHGRTLLHERIAWVPLRSLRLRLNGRAVDLRASAPGFPVTTRQVGDIRRLVRPPARRSTKPRPARGTTEPRLSWEDRLAAWLSTTAPVRRVYGDAWVLMDRIHDADDSAERLFRYLRHKRRNVNAWFVVEEGTPDWERLRAEGYLRVVAHGSLRWKLLMANCTQLISSHADVPVMRPPAILAFATPSWRFTFLQHGVIKDDLSEWLNPKQIDLFITSTQQEYDSIAGDHNAYAFSSKETKLTGLPRFDRLLEQGQRFGPEERDLVLIAPTWRNWLVPSLAVGSQKRQIKMSDFLATDYARNWLALLRSPELAEAAERSGVTIGFLPHPNVQSVLAELDLPPHVRAFTYHDNDVQELFARSALFVTDYSSIAFNIAYIDRPTVYFQFDGELVLNGGHVGRRGYFDYVRDGFGPVASDVDEAVSHIVDSLKRGPVPAPVYQQRIQQTFPLRDGKCCERVYKEIQRSSGPASRRQPKRATPAPSGLVGRVARRLRRVAVAYLKRASR
;
A
#
# COMPACT_ATOMS: atom_id res chain seq x y z
N MET A 1 -0.63 42.98 -45.57
CA MET A 1 -0.37 41.53 -45.74
C MET A 1 -1.66 40.79 -45.44
N SER A 2 -2.13 40.03 -46.36
CA SER A 2 -3.50 39.59 -46.58
C SER A 2 -4.16 38.95 -45.38
N GLN A 3 -5.26 39.53 -44.90
CA GLN A 3 -6.34 38.76 -44.22
C GLN A 3 -6.85 37.75 -45.25
N GLN A 4 -6.49 36.50 -45.06
CA GLN A 4 -7.18 35.40 -45.75
C GLN A 4 -8.62 35.42 -45.25
N SER A 5 -9.52 35.80 -46.19
CA SER A 5 -10.97 35.80 -45.95
C SER A 5 -11.40 34.42 -45.44
N ILE A 6 -11.84 34.38 -44.18
CA ILE A 6 -12.54 33.22 -43.62
C ILE A 6 -13.75 33.02 -44.55
N ARG A 7 -13.85 31.86 -45.23
CA ARG A 7 -15.03 31.50 -46.02
C ARG A 7 -16.24 31.57 -45.10
N GLU A 8 -17.29 32.28 -45.49
CA GLU A 8 -18.54 32.34 -44.75
C GLU A 8 -19.02 30.96 -44.41
N GLY A 9 -19.18 30.64 -43.09
CA GLY A 9 -19.62 29.35 -42.55
C GLY A 9 -18.51 28.38 -42.10
N ALA A 10 -17.21 28.73 -42.20
CA ALA A 10 -16.11 27.86 -41.75
C ALA A 10 -15.98 27.92 -40.22
N LYS A 11 -16.06 26.77 -39.54
CA LYS A 11 -15.82 26.60 -38.12
C LYS A 11 -14.32 26.46 -37.82
N ARG A 12 -13.85 27.12 -36.75
CA ARG A 12 -12.47 27.00 -36.28
C ARG A 12 -12.29 25.78 -35.39
N PHE A 13 -13.25 25.58 -34.48
CA PHE A 13 -13.20 24.48 -33.50
C PHE A 13 -14.48 23.65 -33.52
N SER A 14 -14.32 22.30 -33.46
CA SER A 14 -15.38 21.36 -33.14
C SER A 14 -15.06 20.74 -31.76
N ILE A 15 -16.00 20.90 -30.83
CA ILE A 15 -15.97 20.22 -29.52
C ILE A 15 -16.89 19.02 -29.64
N ILE A 16 -16.33 17.81 -29.52
CA ILE A 16 -17.08 16.56 -29.56
C ILE A 16 -17.15 16.00 -28.14
N THR A 17 -18.35 15.67 -27.67
CA THR A 17 -18.53 15.03 -26.37
C THR A 17 -19.37 13.79 -26.49
N ALA A 18 -18.91 12.68 -25.88
CA ALA A 18 -19.65 11.41 -25.79
C ALA A 18 -20.34 11.33 -24.42
N VAL A 19 -21.65 11.22 -24.43
CA VAL A 19 -22.48 11.34 -23.23
C VAL A 19 -23.17 10.00 -22.94
N TYR A 20 -22.93 9.45 -21.73
CA TYR A 20 -23.60 8.26 -21.24
C TYR A 20 -23.78 8.31 -19.71
N ASN A 21 -25.03 8.46 -19.25
CA ASN A 21 -25.40 8.46 -17.83
C ASN A 21 -24.57 9.43 -16.96
N VAL A 22 -24.48 10.71 -17.37
CA VAL A 22 -23.71 11.75 -16.69
C VAL A 22 -24.53 13.01 -16.38
N ALA A 23 -25.84 12.90 -16.29
CA ALA A 23 -26.78 14.01 -16.04
C ALA A 23 -26.30 14.92 -14.88
N ARG A 24 -25.76 14.31 -13.84
CA ARG A 24 -25.26 15.03 -12.65
C ARG A 24 -24.18 16.09 -12.96
N TYR A 25 -23.39 15.88 -14.00
CA TYR A 25 -22.22 16.71 -14.31
C TYR A 25 -22.43 17.62 -15.54
N LEU A 26 -23.46 17.33 -16.35
CA LEU A 26 -23.68 18.01 -17.64
C LEU A 26 -23.88 19.51 -17.51
N GLU A 27 -24.55 20.00 -16.48
CA GLU A 27 -24.78 21.45 -16.31
C GLU A 27 -23.47 22.21 -16.08
N ASP A 28 -22.52 21.64 -15.33
CA ASP A 28 -21.19 22.24 -15.14
C ASP A 28 -20.42 22.28 -16.47
N PHE A 29 -20.45 21.20 -17.25
CA PHE A 29 -19.85 21.13 -18.57
C PHE A 29 -20.45 22.18 -19.53
N ILE A 30 -21.78 22.23 -19.62
CA ILE A 30 -22.52 23.20 -20.45
C ILE A 30 -22.14 24.62 -20.07
N ALA A 31 -22.13 24.94 -18.78
CA ALA A 31 -21.76 26.25 -18.28
C ALA A 31 -20.31 26.63 -18.66
N ALA A 32 -19.38 25.68 -18.58
CA ALA A 32 -18.00 25.91 -18.95
C ALA A 32 -17.80 26.16 -20.47
N VAL A 33 -18.59 25.48 -21.30
CA VAL A 33 -18.56 25.69 -22.76
C VAL A 33 -19.25 26.99 -23.15
N ASP A 34 -20.39 27.32 -22.56
CA ASP A 34 -21.14 28.56 -22.80
C ASP A 34 -20.39 29.80 -22.30
N ALA A 35 -19.48 29.64 -21.34
CA ALA A 35 -18.63 30.71 -20.76
C ALA A 35 -17.37 31.03 -21.58
N GLN A 36 -17.13 30.36 -22.72
CA GLN A 36 -15.91 30.60 -23.51
C GLN A 36 -15.87 32.02 -24.07
N ASP A 37 -14.74 32.71 -23.93
CA ASP A 37 -14.46 34.07 -24.45
C ASP A 37 -14.11 34.07 -25.95
N TYR A 38 -14.56 33.09 -26.69
CA TYR A 38 -14.27 32.85 -28.09
C TYR A 38 -15.54 33.00 -28.96
N PRO A 39 -15.46 33.59 -30.20
CA PRO A 39 -16.62 33.81 -31.06
C PRO A 39 -17.41 32.50 -31.32
N SER A 40 -18.66 32.46 -30.87
CA SER A 40 -19.49 31.25 -30.94
C SER A 40 -19.82 30.82 -32.38
N GLU A 41 -19.80 31.75 -33.33
CA GLU A 41 -19.95 31.46 -34.76
C GLU A 41 -18.77 30.64 -35.33
N LEU A 42 -17.61 30.68 -34.70
CA LEU A 42 -16.44 29.91 -35.08
C LEU A 42 -16.32 28.55 -34.36
N VAL A 43 -17.26 28.24 -33.46
CA VAL A 43 -17.28 27.02 -32.69
C VAL A 43 -18.53 26.20 -33.03
N GLU A 44 -18.42 24.91 -32.98
CA GLU A 44 -19.56 23.99 -32.91
C GLU A 44 -19.35 22.97 -31.83
N VAL A 45 -20.42 22.52 -31.21
CA VAL A 45 -20.44 21.42 -30.22
C VAL A 45 -21.28 20.29 -30.77
N ILE A 46 -20.72 19.09 -30.78
CA ILE A 46 -21.39 17.88 -31.23
C ILE A 46 -21.49 16.95 -30.02
N ALA A 47 -22.66 16.89 -29.41
CA ALA A 47 -22.96 16.05 -28.27
C ALA A 47 -23.59 14.75 -28.75
N VAL A 48 -22.90 13.64 -28.56
CA VAL A 48 -23.38 12.31 -28.95
C VAL A 48 -23.85 11.55 -27.70
N ASN A 49 -25.17 11.39 -27.60
CA ASN A 49 -25.77 10.55 -26.58
C ASN A 49 -25.60 9.08 -26.95
N ASP A 50 -24.84 8.34 -26.17
CA ASP A 50 -24.54 6.91 -26.38
C ASP A 50 -25.53 5.99 -25.66
N GLY A 51 -26.84 6.27 -25.81
CA GLY A 51 -27.91 5.46 -25.24
C GLY A 51 -28.09 5.66 -23.72
N SER A 52 -27.98 6.89 -23.22
CA SER A 52 -28.21 7.19 -21.79
C SER A 52 -29.62 6.78 -21.34
N THR A 53 -29.70 6.28 -20.11
CA THR A 53 -30.94 5.86 -19.44
C THR A 53 -31.38 6.82 -18.33
N ASP A 54 -30.56 7.82 -18.04
CA ASP A 54 -30.84 8.92 -17.12
C ASP A 54 -31.35 10.18 -17.90
N THR A 55 -31.46 11.32 -17.25
CA THR A 55 -31.94 12.57 -17.85
C THR A 55 -30.89 13.29 -18.75
N SER A 56 -29.76 12.65 -19.05
CA SER A 56 -28.68 13.26 -19.86
C SER A 56 -29.17 13.73 -21.22
N LEU A 57 -30.00 12.93 -21.93
CA LEU A 57 -30.51 13.32 -23.25
C LEU A 57 -31.42 14.56 -23.17
N GLU A 58 -32.29 14.63 -22.19
CA GLU A 58 -33.20 15.76 -21.99
C GLU A 58 -32.46 17.07 -21.77
N ILE A 59 -31.35 17.00 -20.96
CA ILE A 59 -30.47 18.15 -20.69
C ILE A 59 -29.79 18.62 -21.99
N LEU A 60 -29.27 17.69 -22.78
CA LEU A 60 -28.61 18.00 -24.06
C LEU A 60 -29.58 18.64 -25.07
N GLU A 61 -30.77 18.07 -25.22
CA GLU A 61 -31.79 18.65 -26.13
C GLU A 61 -32.23 20.05 -25.65
N GLY A 62 -32.32 20.25 -24.33
CA GLY A 62 -32.50 21.55 -23.73
C GLY A 62 -31.42 22.54 -24.09
N TRP A 63 -30.17 22.11 -24.07
CA TRP A 63 -29.02 22.93 -24.48
C TRP A 63 -29.08 23.27 -25.98
N GLN A 64 -29.34 22.28 -26.84
CA GLN A 64 -29.47 22.52 -28.29
C GLN A 64 -30.58 23.54 -28.59
N ARG A 65 -31.75 23.46 -27.91
CA ARG A 65 -32.81 24.46 -28.07
C ARG A 65 -32.40 25.87 -27.64
N ARG A 66 -31.59 26.01 -26.60
CA ARG A 66 -31.04 27.30 -26.15
C ARG A 66 -29.96 27.88 -27.05
N ARG A 67 -29.20 27.01 -27.73
CA ARG A 67 -28.02 27.36 -28.53
C ARG A 67 -28.07 26.75 -29.94
N PRO A 68 -29.11 27.03 -30.75
CA PRO A 68 -29.37 26.36 -32.05
C PRO A 68 -28.31 26.76 -33.05
N GLY A 69 -27.34 27.00 -33.20
CA GLY A 69 -26.26 27.32 -34.12
C GLY A 69 -24.91 26.86 -33.58
N LEU A 70 -24.86 26.62 -32.29
CA LEU A 70 -23.66 26.13 -31.62
C LEU A 70 -23.71 24.63 -31.36
N VAL A 71 -24.84 24.07 -30.89
CA VAL A 71 -24.97 22.73 -30.39
C VAL A 71 -25.77 21.84 -31.33
N THR A 72 -25.22 20.69 -31.68
CA THR A 72 -25.87 19.57 -32.37
C THR A 72 -25.89 18.37 -31.47
N VAL A 73 -27.10 17.83 -31.18
CA VAL A 73 -27.27 16.60 -30.42
C VAL A 73 -27.64 15.45 -31.37
N VAL A 74 -26.95 14.34 -31.25
CA VAL A 74 -27.25 13.11 -31.95
C VAL A 74 -27.31 11.96 -30.96
N SER A 75 -28.19 10.97 -31.21
CA SER A 75 -28.34 9.80 -30.34
C SER A 75 -28.07 8.52 -31.12
N LYS A 76 -27.49 7.54 -30.43
CA LYS A 76 -27.25 6.20 -30.93
C LYS A 76 -27.48 5.17 -29.81
N GLU A 77 -27.60 3.91 -30.17
CA GLU A 77 -27.54 2.82 -29.19
C GLU A 77 -26.17 2.76 -28.54
N ASN A 78 -26.10 2.35 -27.28
CA ASN A 78 -24.84 2.28 -26.54
C ASN A 78 -23.82 1.37 -27.26
N GLY A 79 -22.69 1.92 -27.59
CA GLY A 79 -21.56 1.24 -28.22
C GLY A 79 -20.21 1.66 -27.64
N GLY A 80 -20.24 2.43 -26.56
CA GLY A 80 -19.07 2.95 -25.86
C GLY A 80 -18.51 4.25 -26.44
N GLN A 81 -17.73 4.95 -25.63
CA GLN A 81 -17.28 6.31 -25.91
C GLN A 81 -16.47 6.45 -27.22
N SER A 82 -15.71 5.42 -27.61
CA SER A 82 -14.97 5.43 -28.90
C SER A 82 -15.90 5.56 -30.10
N THR A 83 -17.01 4.80 -30.11
CA THR A 83 -18.00 4.84 -31.22
C THR A 83 -18.77 6.14 -31.24
N ALA A 84 -19.11 6.68 -30.07
CA ALA A 84 -19.78 7.98 -29.96
C ALA A 84 -18.88 9.13 -30.43
N ARG A 85 -17.60 9.17 -29.99
CA ARG A 85 -16.62 10.16 -30.46
C ARG A 85 -16.39 10.06 -31.98
N ASN A 86 -16.33 8.86 -32.54
CA ASN A 86 -16.19 8.66 -34.00
C ASN A 86 -17.40 9.21 -34.75
N MET A 87 -18.63 8.97 -34.27
CA MET A 87 -19.84 9.56 -34.86
C MET A 87 -19.79 11.09 -34.84
N GLY A 88 -19.37 11.67 -33.72
CA GLY A 88 -19.18 13.13 -33.61
C GLY A 88 -18.14 13.66 -34.59
N LEU A 89 -17.03 12.93 -34.76
CA LEU A 89 -15.98 13.32 -35.73
C LEU A 89 -16.45 13.34 -37.17
N GLU A 90 -17.35 12.45 -37.55
CA GLU A 90 -17.91 12.44 -38.92
C GLU A 90 -18.78 13.69 -39.22
N LEU A 91 -19.38 14.26 -38.17
CA LEU A 91 -20.22 15.44 -38.27
C LEU A 91 -19.40 16.75 -38.15
N ALA A 92 -18.18 16.67 -37.66
CA ALA A 92 -17.32 17.83 -37.39
C ALA A 92 -16.92 18.59 -38.65
N ARG A 93 -17.03 19.93 -38.56
CA ARG A 93 -16.69 20.86 -39.64
C ARG A 93 -15.52 21.78 -39.28
N GLY A 94 -15.17 21.86 -37.97
CA GLY A 94 -14.07 22.69 -37.51
C GLY A 94 -12.74 22.32 -38.12
N GLU A 95 -11.86 23.28 -38.24
CA GLU A 95 -10.48 23.06 -38.70
C GLU A 95 -9.72 22.23 -37.68
N TRP A 96 -9.99 22.48 -36.39
CA TRP A 96 -9.45 21.76 -35.22
C TRP A 96 -10.55 21.08 -34.43
N VAL A 97 -10.29 19.86 -33.96
CA VAL A 97 -11.24 19.02 -33.23
C VAL A 97 -10.68 18.70 -31.87
N THR A 98 -11.53 18.77 -30.83
CA THR A 98 -11.23 18.29 -29.48
C THR A 98 -12.34 17.37 -28.99
N PHE A 99 -12.02 16.42 -28.08
CA PHE A 99 -12.94 15.38 -27.57
C PHE A 99 -13.13 15.53 -26.06
N THR A 100 -13.84 16.58 -25.66
CA THR A 100 -14.02 16.94 -24.24
C THR A 100 -14.95 15.95 -23.52
N ASP A 101 -14.58 15.51 -22.34
CA ASP A 101 -15.43 14.63 -21.52
C ASP A 101 -16.56 15.41 -20.85
N PRO A 102 -17.80 14.85 -20.78
CA PRO A 102 -18.98 15.59 -20.30
C PRO A 102 -19.05 15.76 -18.80
N ASP A 103 -18.14 15.19 -18.01
CA ASP A 103 -17.99 15.37 -16.57
C ASP A 103 -16.86 16.31 -16.19
N ASP A 104 -16.12 16.80 -17.16
CA ASP A 104 -14.99 17.71 -17.00
C ASP A 104 -15.38 19.15 -17.33
N MET A 105 -14.45 20.10 -17.13
CA MET A 105 -14.67 21.52 -17.44
C MET A 105 -13.46 22.13 -18.12
N ILE A 106 -13.66 23.24 -18.80
CA ILE A 106 -12.61 24.04 -19.44
C ILE A 106 -12.64 25.47 -18.90
N GLU A 107 -11.48 26.12 -18.75
CA GLU A 107 -11.45 27.55 -18.36
C GLU A 107 -12.04 28.45 -19.44
N PRO A 108 -12.57 29.64 -19.09
CA PRO A 108 -13.22 30.52 -20.04
C PRO A 108 -12.34 30.98 -21.24
N ASP A 109 -11.03 31.05 -21.05
CA ASP A 109 -10.04 31.46 -22.06
C ASP A 109 -9.43 30.24 -22.81
N TYR A 110 -9.98 29.04 -22.61
CA TYR A 110 -9.41 27.80 -23.14
C TYR A 110 -9.26 27.80 -24.68
N LEU A 111 -10.31 28.19 -25.40
CA LEU A 111 -10.29 28.23 -26.86
C LEU A 111 -9.47 29.40 -27.42
N SER A 112 -9.55 30.57 -26.80
CA SER A 112 -8.80 31.77 -27.20
C SER A 112 -7.28 31.60 -27.02
N GLU A 113 -6.85 30.97 -25.94
CA GLU A 113 -5.44 30.62 -25.71
C GLU A 113 -4.89 29.65 -26.74
N VAL A 114 -5.68 28.61 -27.08
CA VAL A 114 -5.32 27.65 -28.13
C VAL A 114 -5.22 28.32 -29.49
N ASP A 115 -6.20 29.16 -29.89
CA ASP A 115 -6.17 29.83 -31.20
C ASP A 115 -5.01 30.85 -31.29
N THR A 116 -4.75 31.58 -30.24
CA THR A 116 -3.59 32.50 -30.14
C THR A 116 -2.29 31.72 -30.36
N PHE A 117 -2.14 30.58 -29.76
CA PHE A 117 -0.97 29.72 -29.97
C PHE A 117 -0.87 29.21 -31.39
N LEU A 118 -1.98 28.72 -31.96
CA LEU A 118 -2.03 28.17 -33.32
C LEU A 118 -1.71 29.22 -34.38
N ARG A 119 -2.19 30.45 -34.21
CA ARG A 119 -1.84 31.57 -35.09
C ARG A 119 -0.35 31.90 -35.05
N ALA A 120 0.24 31.83 -33.87
CA ALA A 120 1.67 32.09 -33.64
C ALA A 120 2.57 30.94 -34.13
N LYS A 121 2.03 29.72 -34.22
CA LYS A 121 2.75 28.49 -34.53
C LYS A 121 1.97 27.64 -35.56
N PRO A 122 1.83 28.07 -36.84
CA PRO A 122 0.99 27.38 -37.84
C PRO A 122 1.49 25.98 -38.22
N GLN A 123 2.75 25.66 -37.93
CA GLN A 123 3.34 24.33 -38.15
C GLN A 123 2.93 23.30 -37.04
N THR A 124 2.10 23.67 -36.08
CA THR A 124 1.61 22.76 -35.05
C THR A 124 0.76 21.66 -35.68
N GLN A 125 1.02 20.41 -35.30
CA GLN A 125 0.21 19.26 -35.67
C GLN A 125 -0.82 18.91 -34.65
N LEU A 126 -0.41 18.80 -33.40
CA LEU A 126 -1.24 18.49 -32.22
C LEU A 126 -1.05 19.58 -31.18
N VAL A 127 -2.12 20.03 -30.54
CA VAL A 127 -2.04 20.84 -29.33
C VAL A 127 -2.41 19.99 -28.14
N GLY A 128 -1.58 19.95 -27.13
CA GLY A 128 -1.91 19.44 -25.81
C GLY A 128 -2.11 20.60 -24.81
N THR A 129 -3.13 20.55 -23.99
CA THR A 129 -3.46 21.55 -22.99
C THR A 129 -3.20 21.07 -21.57
N ASN A 130 -3.05 21.99 -20.61
CA ASN A 130 -2.66 21.67 -19.25
C ASN A 130 -3.85 21.10 -18.44
N ARG A 131 -3.74 19.86 -18.01
CA ARG A 131 -4.76 19.17 -17.22
C ARG A 131 -4.60 19.45 -15.74
N ILE A 132 -5.59 20.12 -15.15
CA ILE A 132 -5.68 20.45 -13.71
C ILE A 132 -6.68 19.50 -13.06
N MET A 133 -6.30 18.90 -11.94
CA MET A 133 -7.17 17.98 -11.22
C MET A 133 -8.19 18.73 -10.37
N LEU A 134 -9.48 18.47 -10.60
CA LEU A 134 -10.58 18.98 -9.78
C LEU A 134 -11.05 17.88 -8.81
N ASN A 135 -11.02 18.16 -7.52
CA ASN A 135 -11.64 17.28 -6.53
C ASN A 135 -13.13 17.59 -6.42
N ASP A 136 -13.99 16.64 -6.82
CA ASP A 136 -15.43 16.79 -6.87
C ASP A 136 -16.09 17.11 -5.51
N GLN A 137 -15.55 16.58 -4.41
CA GLN A 137 -16.09 16.79 -3.06
C GLN A 137 -15.73 18.14 -2.46
N THR A 138 -14.55 18.66 -2.77
CA THR A 138 -14.01 19.88 -2.14
C THR A 138 -13.94 21.08 -3.07
N GLY A 139 -14.15 20.90 -4.38
CA GLY A 139 -13.96 21.93 -5.41
C GLY A 139 -12.51 22.40 -5.60
N VAL A 140 -11.55 21.77 -4.93
CA VAL A 140 -10.15 22.21 -4.95
C VAL A 140 -9.46 21.79 -6.24
N LEU A 141 -8.87 22.76 -6.93
CA LEU A 141 -8.04 22.55 -8.11
C LEU A 141 -6.57 22.33 -7.70
N THR A 142 -5.93 21.29 -8.28
CA THR A 142 -4.53 20.95 -8.01
C THR A 142 -3.78 20.62 -9.31
N ASP A 143 -2.64 21.29 -9.54
CA ASP A 143 -1.69 20.98 -10.63
C ASP A 143 -0.70 19.90 -10.16
N ASN A 144 -1.15 18.66 -10.07
CA ASN A 144 -0.34 17.53 -9.60
C ASN A 144 -0.20 16.39 -10.61
N HIS A 145 -0.67 16.58 -11.84
CA HIS A 145 -0.55 15.57 -12.89
C HIS A 145 0.93 15.25 -13.19
N PRO A 146 1.34 13.99 -13.38
CA PRO A 146 2.74 13.64 -13.65
C PRO A 146 3.36 14.40 -14.83
N LEU A 147 2.60 14.59 -15.92
CA LEU A 147 3.06 15.30 -17.12
C LEU A 147 2.97 16.84 -17.04
N ARG A 148 2.58 17.42 -15.90
CA ARG A 148 2.53 18.90 -15.73
C ARG A 148 3.83 19.63 -16.09
N MET A 149 4.97 18.91 -16.03
CA MET A 149 6.26 19.47 -16.38
C MET A 149 6.36 19.86 -17.87
N HIS A 150 5.57 19.24 -18.75
CA HIS A 150 5.49 19.58 -20.16
C HIS A 150 4.91 20.99 -20.39
N PHE A 151 4.07 21.47 -19.47
CA PHE A 151 3.38 22.75 -19.52
C PHE A 151 4.04 23.87 -18.72
N ARG A 152 5.04 23.57 -17.89
CA ARG A 152 5.75 24.58 -17.11
C ARG A 152 6.69 25.43 -17.96
N GLY A 153 6.68 26.74 -17.75
CA GLY A 153 7.58 27.69 -18.43
C GLY A 153 7.03 28.26 -19.73
N GLY A 154 5.70 28.33 -19.89
CA GLY A 154 4.97 29.00 -20.97
C GLY A 154 4.64 28.08 -22.14
N ASN A 155 3.86 28.61 -23.08
CA ASN A 155 3.39 27.89 -24.27
C ASN A 155 4.54 27.59 -25.24
N ARG A 156 4.68 26.34 -25.68
CA ARG A 156 5.83 25.89 -26.47
C ARG A 156 5.45 24.91 -27.57
N LEU A 157 6.04 25.09 -28.73
CA LEU A 157 6.06 24.05 -29.74
C LEU A 157 7.30 23.17 -29.55
N ARG A 158 7.12 21.87 -29.61
CA ARG A 158 8.18 20.86 -29.48
C ARG A 158 8.10 19.86 -30.62
N ASN A 159 9.24 19.57 -31.25
CA ASN A 159 9.40 18.36 -32.02
C ASN A 159 9.72 17.21 -31.07
N ILE A 160 8.80 16.27 -30.92
CA ILE A 160 8.95 15.15 -29.96
C ILE A 160 9.93 14.08 -30.45
N ASP A 161 10.26 14.00 -31.72
CA ASP A 161 11.34 13.14 -32.25
C ASP A 161 12.72 13.62 -31.76
N GLU A 162 12.92 14.95 -31.67
CA GLU A 162 14.14 15.55 -31.12
C GLU A 162 14.14 15.59 -29.57
N LEU A 163 12.96 15.62 -28.96
CA LEU A 163 12.75 15.72 -27.53
C LEU A 163 11.84 14.58 -27.02
N PRO A 164 12.31 13.32 -27.07
CA PRO A 164 11.46 12.14 -26.92
C PRO A 164 10.88 11.95 -25.52
N ARG A 165 11.24 12.80 -24.56
CA ARG A 165 10.63 12.84 -23.21
C ARG A 165 9.33 13.64 -23.17
N PHE A 166 9.02 14.36 -24.26
CA PHE A 166 7.75 15.04 -24.42
C PHE A 166 6.82 14.15 -25.24
N PHE A 167 5.59 14.00 -24.78
CA PHE A 167 4.51 13.34 -25.49
C PHE A 167 3.17 13.82 -24.94
N HIS A 168 2.10 13.59 -25.70
CA HIS A 168 0.73 13.86 -25.27
C HIS A 168 -0.15 12.67 -25.62
N GLY A 169 -0.97 12.20 -24.67
CA GLY A 169 -1.77 10.99 -24.84
C GLY A 169 -3.17 11.10 -24.24
N THR A 170 -3.77 12.31 -24.26
CA THR A 170 -5.11 12.54 -23.69
C THR A 170 -5.93 13.32 -24.71
N ALA A 171 -6.86 12.65 -25.40
CA ALA A 171 -7.68 13.28 -26.43
C ALA A 171 -8.61 14.37 -25.90
N PRO A 172 -9.22 14.27 -24.69
CA PRO A 172 -10.02 15.34 -24.10
C PRO A 172 -9.28 16.67 -23.90
N ALA A 173 -7.99 16.60 -23.62
CA ALA A 173 -7.13 17.78 -23.44
C ALA A 173 -6.21 18.01 -24.66
N ALA A 174 -6.69 17.73 -25.87
CA ALA A 174 -5.95 17.88 -27.11
C ALA A 174 -6.80 18.48 -28.23
N PHE A 175 -6.13 19.13 -29.18
CA PHE A 175 -6.72 19.59 -30.43
C PHE A 175 -5.99 18.97 -31.61
N PHE A 176 -6.79 18.36 -32.49
CA PHE A 176 -6.34 17.65 -33.67
C PHE A 176 -6.72 18.43 -34.95
N ARG A 177 -5.87 18.50 -35.93
CA ARG A 177 -6.25 18.97 -37.27
C ARG A 177 -7.19 17.96 -37.91
N ARG A 178 -8.40 18.40 -38.26
CA ARG A 178 -9.43 17.55 -38.85
C ARG A 178 -9.03 17.01 -40.21
N ASP A 179 -8.31 17.79 -41.03
CA ASP A 179 -7.81 17.34 -42.32
C ASP A 179 -6.90 16.11 -42.20
N LEU A 180 -5.97 16.10 -41.26
CA LEU A 180 -5.10 14.94 -41.00
C LEU A 180 -5.85 13.72 -40.48
N LEU A 181 -6.84 13.93 -39.60
CA LEU A 181 -7.71 12.83 -39.09
C LEU A 181 -8.45 12.15 -40.24
N ASN A 182 -8.91 12.93 -41.24
CA ASN A 182 -9.65 12.43 -42.42
C ASN A 182 -8.75 11.87 -43.50
N GLU A 183 -7.62 12.52 -43.78
CA GLU A 183 -6.64 12.08 -44.79
C GLU A 183 -6.11 10.68 -44.48
N HIS A 184 -5.79 10.46 -43.21
CA HIS A 184 -5.27 9.19 -42.70
C HIS A 184 -6.34 8.26 -42.10
N GLN A 185 -7.62 8.61 -42.24
CA GLN A 185 -8.77 7.83 -41.73
C GLN A 185 -8.63 7.43 -40.27
N LEU A 186 -8.10 8.35 -39.44
CA LEU A 186 -7.86 8.09 -38.05
C LEU A 186 -9.14 8.19 -37.21
N ARG A 187 -9.47 7.13 -36.54
CA ARG A 187 -10.64 6.99 -35.66
C ARG A 187 -10.22 6.34 -34.34
N PHE A 188 -10.99 6.54 -33.28
CA PHE A 188 -10.85 5.75 -32.05
C PHE A 188 -11.09 4.28 -32.38
N ASP A 189 -10.25 3.40 -31.85
CA ASP A 189 -10.40 1.95 -32.02
C ASP A 189 -11.23 1.38 -30.86
N PRO A 190 -12.45 0.86 -31.09
CA PRO A 190 -13.31 0.31 -30.04
C PRO A 190 -12.75 -0.94 -29.36
N ARG A 191 -11.72 -1.57 -29.93
CA ARG A 191 -11.05 -2.74 -29.34
C ARG A 191 -10.07 -2.33 -28.25
N VAL A 192 -9.65 -1.06 -28.19
CA VAL A 192 -8.79 -0.50 -27.14
C VAL A 192 -9.67 -0.04 -25.98
N ARG A 193 -9.92 -0.92 -25.03
CA ARG A 193 -10.79 -0.70 -23.87
C ARG A 193 -10.30 -1.50 -22.66
N PRO A 194 -10.59 -1.11 -21.42
CA PRO A 194 -11.52 -0.03 -21.00
C PRO A 194 -10.89 1.36 -20.99
N ASN A 195 -9.62 1.51 -21.26
CA ASN A 195 -8.88 2.77 -21.24
C ASN A 195 -7.78 2.76 -22.32
N PHE A 196 -7.06 3.90 -22.49
CA PHE A 196 -5.98 4.11 -23.45
C PHE A 196 -6.44 4.38 -24.90
N GLU A 197 -7.72 4.36 -25.22
CA GLU A 197 -8.23 4.72 -26.57
C GLU A 197 -7.79 6.13 -26.97
N ASP A 198 -7.72 7.05 -26.01
CA ASP A 198 -7.21 8.42 -26.15
C ASP A 198 -5.75 8.45 -26.57
N GLY A 199 -4.92 7.77 -25.79
CA GLY A 199 -3.49 7.66 -26.06
C GLY A 199 -3.21 6.95 -27.37
N HIS A 200 -3.99 5.94 -27.70
CA HIS A 200 -3.90 5.21 -28.96
C HIS A 200 -4.18 6.13 -30.16
N LEU A 201 -5.27 6.91 -30.11
CA LEU A 201 -5.55 7.88 -31.18
C LEU A 201 -4.45 8.94 -31.30
N CYS A 202 -4.01 9.53 -30.17
CA CYS A 202 -2.92 10.51 -30.16
C CYS A 202 -1.64 9.97 -30.81
N CYS A 203 -1.26 8.75 -30.47
CA CYS A 203 -0.06 8.12 -31.03
C CYS A 203 -0.21 7.84 -32.54
N ARG A 204 -1.32 7.26 -32.99
CA ARG A 204 -1.60 7.03 -34.41
C ARG A 204 -1.58 8.31 -35.21
N TYR A 205 -2.13 9.37 -34.65
CA TYR A 205 -2.16 10.69 -35.27
C TYR A 205 -0.74 11.28 -35.43
N LEU A 206 0.08 11.20 -34.37
CA LEU A 206 1.47 11.67 -34.43
C LEU A 206 2.36 10.82 -35.36
N LEU A 207 2.12 9.51 -35.43
CA LEU A 207 2.83 8.60 -36.35
C LEU A 207 2.41 8.75 -37.83
N ALA A 208 1.21 9.27 -38.08
CA ALA A 208 0.72 9.49 -39.44
C ALA A 208 1.17 10.84 -40.03
N GLY A 209 1.47 11.82 -39.19
CA GLY A 209 1.83 13.15 -39.64
C GLY A 209 3.26 13.28 -40.17
N ALA A 210 3.48 14.28 -40.95
CA ALA A 210 4.79 14.54 -41.59
C ALA A 210 5.84 15.09 -40.60
N THR A 211 5.41 15.65 -39.48
CA THR A 211 6.28 16.18 -38.41
C THR A 211 5.69 15.80 -37.05
N ALA A 212 6.52 15.55 -36.05
CA ALA A 212 6.04 15.28 -34.70
C ALA A 212 5.98 16.59 -33.85
N ALA A 213 5.38 17.65 -34.42
CA ALA A 213 5.33 18.98 -33.86
C ALA A 213 4.12 19.13 -32.91
N VAL A 214 4.35 19.07 -31.59
CA VAL A 214 3.33 19.16 -30.54
C VAL A 214 3.42 20.52 -29.84
N GLY A 215 2.30 21.24 -29.80
CA GLY A 215 2.11 22.47 -29.03
C GLY A 215 1.71 22.11 -27.59
N PHE A 216 2.52 22.48 -26.59
CA PHE A 216 2.17 22.37 -25.17
C PHE A 216 1.72 23.75 -24.69
N VAL A 217 0.39 23.93 -24.55
CA VAL A 217 -0.23 25.22 -24.19
C VAL A 217 -0.61 25.19 -22.72
N GLY A 218 0.29 25.70 -21.88
CA GLY A 218 0.13 25.68 -20.43
C GLY A 218 -0.91 26.66 -19.87
N THR A 219 -1.26 27.68 -20.66
CA THR A 219 -2.28 28.69 -20.31
C THR A 219 -3.70 28.18 -20.57
N ALA A 220 -3.90 27.31 -21.57
CA ALA A 220 -5.18 26.64 -21.78
C ALA A 220 -5.35 25.50 -20.77
N ARG A 221 -6.28 25.64 -19.82
CA ARG A 221 -6.44 24.70 -18.72
C ARG A 221 -7.72 23.89 -18.84
N TYR A 222 -7.55 22.57 -18.75
CA TYR A 222 -8.59 21.57 -18.76
C TYR A 222 -8.76 21.01 -17.35
N HIS A 223 -9.95 21.09 -16.75
CA HIS A 223 -10.23 20.62 -15.40
C HIS A 223 -10.74 19.19 -15.41
N TYR A 224 -9.85 18.26 -15.10
CA TYR A 224 -10.19 16.84 -14.99
C TYR A 224 -10.82 16.55 -13.63
N ARG A 225 -12.09 16.13 -13.63
CA ARG A 225 -12.86 15.84 -12.42
C ARG A 225 -12.53 14.46 -11.87
N LYS A 226 -12.07 14.42 -10.62
CA LYS A 226 -11.94 13.20 -9.86
C LYS A 226 -13.22 12.96 -9.08
N ARG A 227 -14.06 12.03 -9.57
CA ARG A 227 -15.35 11.68 -8.97
C ARG A 227 -15.19 11.11 -7.57
N GLY A 228 -16.05 11.56 -6.63
CA GLY A 228 -15.98 11.14 -5.22
C GLY A 228 -16.53 9.74 -4.95
N ASP A 229 -17.36 9.22 -5.85
CA ASP A 229 -18.01 7.89 -5.78
C ASP A 229 -17.17 6.75 -6.37
N ALA A 230 -15.95 7.03 -6.82
CA ALA A 230 -15.04 6.07 -7.47
C ALA A 230 -15.61 5.40 -8.74
N SER A 231 -16.61 5.98 -9.38
CA SER A 231 -17.30 5.45 -10.57
C SER A 231 -16.58 5.70 -11.90
N SER A 232 -15.42 6.38 -11.89
CA SER A 232 -14.71 6.66 -13.15
C SER A 232 -14.13 5.39 -13.78
N THR A 233 -14.11 5.34 -15.12
CA THR A 233 -13.57 4.21 -15.89
C THR A 233 -12.14 3.84 -15.46
N LEU A 234 -11.32 4.82 -15.12
CA LEU A 234 -9.95 4.60 -14.65
C LEU A 234 -9.91 3.88 -13.29
N GLN A 235 -10.84 4.22 -12.37
CA GLN A 235 -10.90 3.63 -11.04
C GLN A 235 -11.41 2.19 -11.07
N THR A 236 -12.40 1.89 -11.94
CA THR A 236 -12.97 0.55 -12.11
C THR A 236 -12.14 -0.37 -13.00
N SER A 237 -11.22 0.18 -13.79
CA SER A 237 -10.43 -0.58 -14.77
C SER A 237 -9.53 -1.67 -14.15
N LEU A 238 -9.13 -1.56 -12.88
CA LEU A 238 -8.26 -2.55 -12.21
C LEU A 238 -8.87 -3.95 -12.13
N THR A 239 -10.20 -4.03 -12.06
CA THR A 239 -10.95 -5.30 -12.00
C THR A 239 -11.41 -5.78 -13.38
N ASN A 240 -11.09 -5.05 -14.46
CA ASN A 240 -11.44 -5.43 -15.82
C ASN A 240 -10.32 -6.21 -16.50
N PRO A 241 -10.54 -7.47 -16.95
CA PRO A 241 -9.55 -8.28 -17.66
C PRO A 241 -8.98 -7.61 -18.92
N ASP A 242 -9.83 -6.90 -19.68
CA ASP A 242 -9.43 -6.22 -20.91
C ASP A 242 -8.31 -5.18 -20.72
N ARG A 243 -8.22 -4.61 -19.50
CA ARG A 243 -7.09 -3.74 -19.15
C ARG A 243 -5.74 -4.43 -19.32
N TYR A 244 -5.66 -5.72 -18.97
CA TYR A 244 -4.43 -6.51 -18.95
C TYR A 244 -4.19 -7.27 -20.27
N THR A 245 -5.16 -7.31 -21.15
CA THR A 245 -5.12 -8.06 -22.41
C THR A 245 -5.38 -7.16 -23.62
N ALA A 246 -6.60 -6.70 -23.82
CA ALA A 246 -7.01 -5.92 -24.99
C ALA A 246 -6.24 -4.60 -25.13
N VAL A 247 -6.00 -3.88 -24.01
CA VAL A 247 -5.21 -2.61 -24.01
C VAL A 247 -3.78 -2.87 -24.44
N LEU A 248 -3.15 -3.92 -23.94
CA LEU A 248 -1.76 -4.24 -24.34
C LEU A 248 -1.70 -4.68 -25.80
N ARG A 249 -2.60 -5.58 -26.21
CA ARG A 249 -2.60 -6.14 -27.56
C ARG A 249 -2.96 -5.11 -28.61
N ASN A 250 -4.11 -4.47 -28.48
CA ASN A 250 -4.68 -3.56 -29.50
C ASN A 250 -4.18 -2.13 -29.34
N GLY A 251 -3.73 -1.75 -28.13
CA GLY A 251 -3.21 -0.43 -27.81
C GLY A 251 -1.69 -0.38 -27.97
N TYR A 252 -0.96 -0.86 -26.98
CA TYR A 252 0.51 -0.68 -26.90
C TYR A 252 1.26 -1.44 -28.01
N LEU A 253 1.00 -2.73 -28.11
CA LEU A 253 1.72 -3.61 -29.05
C LEU A 253 1.44 -3.24 -30.50
N SER A 254 0.18 -2.92 -30.86
CA SER A 254 -0.16 -2.51 -32.21
C SER A 254 0.62 -1.24 -32.63
N LEU A 255 0.69 -0.23 -31.75
CA LEU A 255 1.43 1.01 -32.03
C LEU A 255 2.93 0.75 -32.20
N LEU A 256 3.52 -0.08 -31.34
CA LEU A 256 4.94 -0.43 -31.44
C LEU A 256 5.25 -1.23 -32.70
N ARG A 257 4.41 -2.21 -33.01
CA ARG A 257 4.55 -3.04 -34.23
C ARG A 257 4.40 -2.21 -35.50
N ASP A 258 3.28 -1.46 -35.61
CA ASP A 258 2.98 -0.66 -36.82
C ASP A 258 4.05 0.42 -37.07
N SER A 259 4.57 1.05 -35.99
CA SER A 259 5.64 2.04 -36.13
C SER A 259 6.97 1.41 -36.52
N SER A 260 7.31 0.25 -35.95
CA SER A 260 8.54 -0.47 -36.29
C SER A 260 8.55 -1.04 -37.71
N GLU A 261 7.40 -1.53 -38.18
CA GLU A 261 7.26 -1.99 -39.56
C GLU A 261 7.47 -0.85 -40.60
N LYS A 262 7.02 0.38 -40.27
CA LYS A 262 7.16 1.54 -41.15
C LYS A 262 8.56 2.15 -41.18
N THR A 263 9.23 2.18 -40.02
CA THR A 263 10.48 2.94 -39.85
C THR A 263 11.66 2.09 -39.41
N GLY A 264 11.49 0.79 -39.25
CA GLY A 264 12.51 -0.14 -38.75
C GLY A 264 12.67 -0.14 -37.22
N ARG A 265 12.09 0.85 -36.52
CA ARG A 265 12.20 0.99 -35.06
C ARG A 265 11.06 1.86 -34.51
N ALA A 266 10.52 1.56 -33.36
CA ALA A 266 9.59 2.44 -32.69
C ALA A 266 10.28 3.76 -32.27
N PRO A 267 9.69 4.95 -32.53
CA PRO A 267 10.27 6.22 -32.12
C PRO A 267 10.47 6.29 -30.58
N GLU A 268 11.53 6.95 -30.14
CA GLU A 268 11.86 7.03 -28.70
C GLU A 268 10.74 7.68 -27.86
N TRP A 269 10.00 8.66 -28.40
CA TRP A 269 8.88 9.27 -27.68
C TRP A 269 7.75 8.27 -27.46
N LEU A 270 7.49 7.38 -28.44
CA LEU A 270 6.48 6.33 -28.30
C LEU A 270 6.93 5.30 -27.27
N GLN A 271 8.19 4.87 -27.31
CA GLN A 271 8.75 3.98 -26.28
C GLN A 271 8.62 4.60 -24.89
N ASN A 272 8.99 5.87 -24.72
CA ASN A 272 8.83 6.59 -23.45
C ASN A 272 7.38 6.65 -22.98
N TYR A 273 6.44 6.86 -23.90
CA TYR A 273 5.01 6.89 -23.57
C TYR A 273 4.52 5.50 -23.13
N ILE A 274 4.88 4.43 -23.83
CA ILE A 274 4.52 3.07 -23.43
C ILE A 274 5.14 2.70 -22.07
N ILE A 275 6.40 3.04 -21.81
CA ILE A 275 7.04 2.83 -20.49
C ILE A 275 6.30 3.63 -19.41
N TYR A 276 5.86 4.86 -19.71
CA TYR A 276 5.04 5.66 -18.80
C TYR A 276 3.73 4.93 -18.44
N GLU A 277 3.02 4.40 -19.43
CA GLU A 277 1.79 3.63 -19.21
C GLU A 277 2.07 2.33 -18.44
N LEU A 278 3.08 1.55 -18.80
CA LEU A 278 3.47 0.33 -18.09
C LEU A 278 3.84 0.59 -16.62
N SER A 279 4.41 1.76 -16.33
CA SER A 279 4.76 2.15 -14.94
C SER A 279 3.55 2.23 -14.02
N TRP A 280 2.34 2.44 -14.56
CA TRP A 280 1.10 2.44 -13.79
C TRP A 280 0.66 1.03 -13.40
N TYR A 281 0.89 0.02 -14.24
CA TYR A 281 0.63 -1.38 -13.90
C TYR A 281 1.49 -1.83 -12.72
N PHE A 282 2.79 -1.55 -12.77
CA PHE A 282 3.69 -1.86 -11.65
C PHE A 282 3.31 -1.10 -10.37
N SER A 283 3.00 0.20 -10.48
CA SER A 283 2.68 1.00 -9.29
C SER A 283 1.33 0.63 -8.68
N SER A 284 0.34 0.21 -9.46
CA SER A 284 -0.94 -0.26 -8.92
C SER A 284 -0.78 -1.54 -8.12
N GLN A 285 0.07 -2.45 -8.58
CA GLN A 285 0.37 -3.70 -7.90
C GLN A 285 1.08 -3.50 -6.55
N ASP A 286 1.87 -2.43 -6.41
CA ASP A 286 2.54 -2.05 -5.16
C ASP A 286 1.60 -1.33 -4.15
N THR A 287 0.30 -1.35 -4.38
CA THR A 287 -0.71 -0.76 -3.48
C THR A 287 -1.70 -1.82 -3.02
N HIS A 288 -2.46 -1.53 -1.96
CA HIS A 288 -3.54 -2.43 -1.51
C HIS A 288 -4.57 -2.73 -2.61
N ALA A 289 -4.77 -1.81 -3.57
CA ALA A 289 -5.62 -2.06 -4.73
C ALA A 289 -5.08 -3.16 -5.67
N GLY A 290 -3.80 -3.45 -5.64
CA GLY A 290 -3.19 -4.53 -6.42
C GLY A 290 -3.69 -5.93 -6.06
N ALA A 291 -4.23 -6.11 -4.87
CA ALA A 291 -4.84 -7.38 -4.47
C ALA A 291 -6.18 -7.66 -5.19
N MET A 292 -6.83 -6.62 -5.73
CA MET A 292 -8.11 -6.72 -6.45
C MET A 292 -7.92 -6.73 -7.98
N THR A 293 -6.73 -7.02 -8.47
CA THR A 293 -6.43 -7.01 -9.92
C THR A 293 -7.13 -8.17 -10.65
N ALA A 294 -7.65 -7.89 -11.86
CA ALA A 294 -8.15 -8.94 -12.76
C ALA A 294 -7.02 -9.79 -13.38
N ALA A 295 -5.75 -9.40 -13.24
CA ALA A 295 -4.61 -10.16 -13.78
C ALA A 295 -4.32 -11.39 -12.90
N GLN A 296 -5.16 -12.41 -13.03
CA GLN A 296 -5.04 -13.70 -12.35
C GLN A 296 -5.25 -14.84 -13.36
N GLY A 297 -4.71 -16.04 -13.08
CA GLY A 297 -4.85 -17.20 -13.95
C GLY A 297 -4.47 -16.89 -15.40
N ALA A 298 -5.34 -17.29 -16.36
CA ALA A 298 -5.10 -17.10 -17.78
C ALA A 298 -4.90 -15.63 -18.19
N VAL A 299 -5.58 -14.67 -17.54
CA VAL A 299 -5.39 -13.24 -17.79
C VAL A 299 -3.98 -12.79 -17.43
N SER A 300 -3.44 -13.30 -16.33
CA SER A 300 -2.06 -13.03 -15.93
C SER A 300 -1.05 -13.61 -16.93
N GLU A 301 -1.27 -14.82 -17.38
CA GLU A 301 -0.40 -15.48 -18.37
C GLU A 301 -0.35 -14.68 -19.67
N GLU A 302 -1.51 -14.33 -20.22
CA GLU A 302 -1.60 -13.50 -21.40
C GLU A 302 -0.98 -12.11 -21.23
N PHE A 303 -1.21 -11.46 -20.07
CA PHE A 303 -0.57 -10.19 -19.74
C PHE A 303 0.96 -10.26 -19.84
N HIS A 304 1.55 -11.33 -19.30
CA HIS A 304 3.00 -11.51 -19.30
C HIS A 304 3.54 -11.88 -20.69
N GLU A 305 2.78 -12.61 -21.50
CA GLU A 305 3.14 -12.89 -22.89
C GLU A 305 3.18 -11.61 -23.73
N LEU A 306 2.12 -10.78 -23.61
CA LEU A 306 2.04 -9.50 -24.29
C LEU A 306 3.15 -8.55 -23.82
N LEU A 307 3.44 -8.53 -22.52
CA LEU A 307 4.50 -7.68 -21.97
C LEU A 307 5.90 -8.15 -22.44
N ALA A 308 6.12 -9.45 -22.56
CA ALA A 308 7.34 -10.01 -23.14
C ALA A 308 7.52 -9.53 -24.57
N GLU A 309 6.48 -9.58 -25.40
CA GLU A 309 6.53 -9.10 -26.77
C GLU A 309 6.75 -7.56 -26.82
N ILE A 310 6.03 -6.78 -26.00
CA ILE A 310 6.22 -5.33 -25.92
C ILE A 310 7.68 -4.98 -25.61
N THR A 311 8.33 -5.70 -24.68
CA THR A 311 9.72 -5.41 -24.32
C THR A 311 10.71 -5.61 -25.46
N THR A 312 10.37 -6.38 -26.49
CA THR A 312 11.25 -6.54 -27.68
C THR A 312 11.32 -5.29 -28.56
N TYR A 313 10.35 -4.39 -28.43
CA TYR A 313 10.29 -3.10 -29.15
C TYR A 313 10.83 -1.93 -28.33
N LEU A 314 11.24 -2.16 -27.07
CA LEU A 314 11.75 -1.13 -26.18
C LEU A 314 13.28 -1.23 -26.08
N ASP A 315 13.96 -0.12 -26.38
CA ASP A 315 15.42 -0.08 -26.28
C ASP A 315 15.88 0.01 -24.83
N ASP A 316 16.95 -0.69 -24.50
CA ASP A 316 17.54 -0.73 -23.18
C ASP A 316 17.94 0.65 -22.66
N ASP A 317 18.49 1.49 -23.52
CA ASP A 317 18.90 2.85 -23.17
C ASP A 317 17.69 3.74 -22.82
N VAL A 318 16.56 3.57 -23.53
CA VAL A 318 15.32 4.31 -23.26
C VAL A 318 14.74 3.87 -21.91
N ILE A 319 14.67 2.56 -21.64
CA ILE A 319 14.23 2.03 -20.35
C ILE A 319 15.14 2.54 -19.22
N ALA A 320 16.45 2.46 -19.42
CA ALA A 320 17.43 2.88 -18.42
C ALA A 320 17.34 4.39 -18.12
N ALA A 321 17.20 5.22 -19.17
CA ALA A 321 17.12 6.68 -19.06
C ALA A 321 15.77 7.21 -18.59
N PHE A 322 14.71 6.40 -18.60
CA PHE A 322 13.35 6.85 -18.29
C PHE A 322 13.26 7.50 -16.90
N ASP A 323 12.78 8.76 -16.82
CA ASP A 323 12.62 9.53 -15.59
C ASP A 323 11.44 10.53 -15.63
N ILE A 324 10.55 10.38 -16.60
CA ILE A 324 9.35 11.22 -16.79
C ILE A 324 8.43 11.11 -15.57
N ARG A 325 8.38 9.92 -14.99
CA ARG A 325 7.72 9.62 -13.73
C ARG A 325 8.68 8.84 -12.82
N PRO A 326 8.63 9.03 -11.48
CA PRO A 326 9.43 8.20 -10.58
C PRO A 326 9.17 6.71 -10.84
N MET A 327 10.22 5.99 -11.22
CA MET A 327 10.16 4.57 -11.53
C MET A 327 11.11 3.81 -10.63
N LYS A 328 10.60 2.81 -9.89
CA LYS A 328 11.44 1.98 -9.03
C LYS A 328 12.48 1.25 -9.89
N ARG A 329 13.67 1.10 -9.33
CA ARG A 329 14.74 0.37 -10.01
C ARG A 329 14.31 -1.03 -10.43
N VAL A 330 13.63 -1.75 -9.55
CA VAL A 330 13.15 -3.11 -9.81
C VAL A 330 12.23 -3.19 -11.04
N TRP A 331 11.43 -2.16 -11.33
CA TRP A 331 10.57 -2.14 -12.52
C TRP A 331 11.39 -2.01 -13.80
N LYS A 332 12.45 -1.21 -13.78
CA LYS A 332 13.39 -1.12 -14.93
C LYS A 332 14.13 -2.44 -15.13
N GLU A 333 14.60 -3.07 -14.05
CA GLU A 333 15.27 -4.37 -14.12
C GLU A 333 14.33 -5.46 -14.65
N ILE A 334 13.04 -5.42 -14.31
CA ILE A 334 12.03 -6.31 -14.89
C ILE A 334 11.93 -6.10 -16.41
N LEU A 335 11.72 -4.87 -16.87
CA LEU A 335 11.59 -4.58 -18.30
C LEU A 335 12.88 -4.92 -19.09
N LEU A 336 14.04 -4.75 -18.47
CA LEU A 336 15.34 -5.01 -19.13
C LEU A 336 15.70 -6.50 -19.18
N HIS A 337 15.28 -7.30 -18.17
CA HIS A 337 15.89 -8.62 -17.97
C HIS A 337 14.89 -9.76 -17.75
N ALA A 338 13.72 -9.51 -17.14
CA ALA A 338 12.84 -10.60 -16.69
C ALA A 338 12.14 -11.36 -17.84
N TYR A 339 11.97 -10.71 -18.99
CA TYR A 339 11.31 -11.29 -20.17
C TYR A 339 12.29 -11.80 -21.24
N ARG A 340 13.59 -11.69 -20.99
CA ARG A 340 14.64 -12.26 -21.81
C ARG A 340 15.00 -13.61 -21.21
N ASN A 341 14.93 -14.68 -21.95
CA ASN A 341 15.26 -16.03 -21.47
C ASN A 341 16.77 -16.22 -21.21
N GLU A 342 17.42 -15.24 -20.56
CA GLU A 342 18.85 -15.26 -20.28
C GLU A 342 19.09 -15.03 -18.77
N PRO A 343 19.96 -15.85 -18.13
CA PRO A 343 20.34 -15.62 -16.77
C PRO A 343 21.01 -14.25 -16.59
N TRP A 344 20.57 -13.51 -15.58
CA TRP A 344 21.10 -12.18 -15.30
C TRP A 344 21.27 -11.96 -13.80
N HIS A 345 22.21 -11.13 -13.41
CA HIS A 345 22.32 -10.62 -12.05
C HIS A 345 22.83 -9.18 -12.03
N ASN A 346 22.55 -8.44 -10.96
CA ASN A 346 23.12 -7.11 -10.78
C ASN A 346 24.66 -7.17 -10.83
N PRO A 347 25.35 -6.21 -11.48
CA PRO A 347 26.80 -6.08 -11.44
C PRO A 347 27.30 -5.46 -10.11
N PHE A 348 26.44 -5.27 -9.14
CA PHE A 348 26.72 -4.74 -7.81
C PHE A 348 25.84 -5.45 -6.76
N ALA A 349 26.28 -5.40 -5.49
CA ALA A 349 25.45 -5.75 -4.35
C ALA A 349 25.31 -4.55 -3.40
N VAL A 350 24.11 -4.39 -2.86
CA VAL A 350 23.78 -3.31 -1.90
C VAL A 350 24.00 -3.80 -0.49
N MET A 351 24.43 -2.90 0.40
CA MET A 351 24.58 -3.14 1.84
C MET A 351 23.49 -2.35 2.62
N PRO A 352 22.24 -2.83 2.64
CA PRO A 352 21.13 -2.07 3.21
C PRO A 352 21.17 -1.98 4.74
N ALA A 353 21.85 -2.89 5.41
CA ALA A 353 21.89 -2.93 6.87
C ALA A 353 23.21 -3.44 7.44
N LEU A 354 23.49 -2.98 8.65
CA LEU A 354 24.62 -3.42 9.47
C LEU A 354 24.15 -3.80 10.87
N ASP A 355 24.56 -4.95 11.31
CA ASP A 355 24.49 -5.34 12.71
C ASP A 355 25.87 -5.28 13.35
N GLN A 356 26.21 -4.13 13.92
CA GLN A 356 27.51 -3.93 14.59
C GLN A 356 27.68 -4.79 15.83
N GLN A 357 26.57 -5.16 16.49
CA GLN A 357 26.63 -5.97 17.72
C GLN A 357 26.96 -7.42 17.41
N GLN A 358 26.37 -7.96 16.35
CA GLN A 358 26.67 -9.31 15.89
C GLN A 358 27.86 -9.35 14.89
N GLY A 359 28.38 -8.18 14.50
CA GLY A 359 29.47 -8.07 13.54
C GLY A 359 29.09 -8.59 12.15
N LEU A 360 27.87 -8.29 11.68
CA LEU A 360 27.33 -8.74 10.41
C LEU A 360 26.98 -7.56 9.49
N VAL A 361 27.10 -7.78 8.19
CA VAL A 361 26.59 -6.89 7.13
C VAL A 361 25.59 -7.65 6.27
N LYS A 362 24.45 -7.02 5.96
CA LYS A 362 23.47 -7.51 4.99
C LYS A 362 23.93 -7.13 3.59
N LEU A 363 23.93 -8.09 2.68
CA LEU A 363 24.13 -7.88 1.26
C LEU A 363 22.84 -8.24 0.52
N SER A 364 22.54 -7.54 -0.55
CA SER A 364 21.38 -7.82 -1.41
C SER A 364 21.72 -7.50 -2.87
N TYR A 365 21.31 -8.37 -3.79
CA TYR A 365 21.35 -8.16 -5.24
C TYR A 365 20.21 -8.92 -5.92
N ASN A 366 19.76 -8.44 -7.09
CA ASN A 366 18.73 -9.07 -7.89
C ASN A 366 19.32 -9.96 -8.97
N PHE A 367 18.57 -11.02 -9.33
CA PHE A 367 18.96 -11.93 -10.42
C PHE A 367 17.70 -12.52 -11.12
N VAL A 368 17.90 -13.07 -12.32
CA VAL A 368 16.93 -13.82 -13.13
C VAL A 368 17.52 -15.21 -13.41
N GLY A 369 16.70 -16.24 -13.38
CA GLY A 369 17.13 -17.62 -13.57
C GLY A 369 17.71 -18.23 -12.28
N ASP A 370 18.70 -19.11 -12.44
CA ASP A 370 19.33 -19.79 -11.31
C ASP A 370 20.19 -18.86 -10.46
N LEU A 371 20.31 -19.19 -9.16
CA LEU A 371 21.19 -18.45 -8.25
C LEU A 371 22.63 -18.48 -8.78
N PRO A 372 23.27 -17.31 -9.00
CA PRO A 372 24.67 -17.27 -9.41
C PRO A 372 25.59 -17.99 -8.42
N VAL A 373 26.69 -18.57 -8.90
CA VAL A 373 27.72 -19.14 -8.02
C VAL A 373 28.33 -18.00 -7.19
N GLU A 374 28.11 -18.06 -5.86
CA GLU A 374 28.51 -17.03 -4.90
C GLU A 374 29.85 -17.35 -4.22
N GLU A 375 30.77 -16.40 -4.23
CA GLU A 375 31.99 -16.44 -3.40
C GLU A 375 32.06 -15.20 -2.50
N PHE A 376 31.72 -15.37 -1.22
CA PHE A 376 31.89 -14.33 -0.20
C PHE A 376 33.28 -14.40 0.38
N VAL A 377 34.20 -13.55 -0.07
CA VAL A 377 35.59 -13.51 0.41
C VAL A 377 35.71 -12.54 1.59
N VAL A 378 35.81 -13.05 2.80
CA VAL A 378 35.88 -12.27 4.04
C VAL A 378 37.26 -12.45 4.68
N GLY A 379 38.01 -11.35 4.81
CA GLY A 379 39.38 -11.40 5.33
C GLY A 379 40.31 -12.30 4.53
N GLY A 380 40.06 -12.43 3.21
CA GLY A 380 40.87 -13.25 2.30
C GLY A 380 40.45 -14.72 2.20
N LYS A 381 39.42 -15.15 2.92
CA LYS A 381 38.88 -16.54 2.88
C LYS A 381 37.46 -16.55 2.34
N VAL A 382 37.13 -17.57 1.54
CA VAL A 382 35.76 -17.82 1.12
C VAL A 382 34.98 -18.35 2.31
N VAL A 383 33.82 -17.76 2.59
CA VAL A 383 32.95 -18.11 3.71
C VAL A 383 31.51 -18.25 3.23
N ALA A 384 30.75 -19.16 3.81
CA ALA A 384 29.30 -19.21 3.64
C ALA A 384 28.63 -18.07 4.43
N PRO A 385 27.54 -17.49 3.93
CA PRO A 385 26.75 -16.52 4.70
C PRO A 385 26.14 -17.19 5.94
N ARG A 386 26.10 -16.46 7.06
CA ARG A 386 25.50 -16.98 8.31
C ARG A 386 24.00 -17.15 8.21
N HIS A 387 23.37 -16.25 7.50
CA HIS A 387 21.95 -16.27 7.16
C HIS A 387 21.83 -15.86 5.72
N ALA A 388 21.00 -16.55 4.97
CA ALA A 388 20.79 -16.26 3.58
C ALA A 388 19.35 -16.57 3.19
N LYS A 389 18.87 -15.93 2.13
CA LYS A 389 17.52 -16.11 1.61
C LYS A 389 17.45 -15.68 0.15
N ILE A 390 16.58 -16.35 -0.61
CA ILE A 390 16.09 -15.91 -1.92
C ILE A 390 14.68 -15.39 -1.71
N ARG A 391 14.46 -14.11 -2.02
CA ARG A 391 13.15 -13.48 -2.01
C ARG A 391 12.63 -13.39 -3.43
N ASP A 392 11.37 -13.78 -3.64
CA ASP A 392 10.71 -13.64 -4.92
C ASP A 392 10.11 -12.24 -5.07
N ILE A 393 10.29 -11.66 -6.26
CA ILE A 393 9.73 -10.39 -6.66
C ILE A 393 8.71 -10.67 -7.76
N SER A 394 7.45 -10.68 -7.37
CA SER A 394 6.34 -11.06 -8.24
C SER A 394 5.47 -9.86 -8.57
N TYR A 395 5.00 -9.81 -9.81
CA TYR A 395 3.99 -8.85 -10.28
C TYR A 395 2.94 -9.58 -11.08
N HIS A 396 1.69 -9.24 -10.87
CA HIS A 396 0.54 -9.81 -11.59
C HIS A 396 0.60 -11.35 -11.67
N GLY A 397 0.83 -12.01 -10.51
CA GLY A 397 0.78 -13.47 -10.40
C GLY A 397 2.05 -14.24 -10.86
N ARG A 398 3.06 -13.56 -11.42
CA ARG A 398 4.29 -14.19 -11.91
C ARG A 398 5.53 -13.65 -11.18
N THR A 399 6.43 -14.55 -10.76
CA THR A 399 7.75 -14.19 -10.27
C THR A 399 8.63 -13.76 -11.45
N LEU A 400 9.13 -12.53 -11.39
CA LEU A 400 9.88 -11.89 -12.48
C LEU A 400 11.37 -11.72 -12.17
N LEU A 401 11.68 -11.51 -10.90
CA LEU A 401 13.06 -11.39 -10.40
C LEU A 401 13.17 -12.12 -9.06
N HIS A 402 14.38 -12.45 -8.71
CA HIS A 402 14.75 -12.90 -7.37
C HIS A 402 15.69 -11.88 -6.72
N GLU A 403 15.52 -11.64 -5.42
CA GLU A 403 16.46 -10.89 -4.60
C GLU A 403 17.23 -11.86 -3.70
N ARG A 404 18.54 -11.94 -3.87
CA ARG A 404 19.40 -12.61 -2.92
C ARG A 404 19.67 -11.71 -1.73
N ILE A 405 19.43 -12.23 -0.52
CA ILE A 405 19.71 -11.58 0.76
C ILE A 405 20.70 -12.46 1.52
N ALA A 406 21.84 -11.90 1.93
CA ALA A 406 22.86 -12.65 2.64
C ALA A 406 23.45 -11.81 3.80
N TRP A 407 23.62 -12.42 4.97
CA TRP A 407 24.31 -11.82 6.11
C TRP A 407 25.68 -12.46 6.29
N VAL A 408 26.73 -11.67 6.13
CA VAL A 408 28.13 -12.11 6.21
C VAL A 408 28.87 -11.34 7.29
N PRO A 409 30.02 -11.86 7.81
CA PRO A 409 30.81 -11.15 8.81
C PRO A 409 31.29 -9.78 8.34
N LEU A 410 31.18 -8.77 9.20
CA LEU A 410 31.62 -7.39 8.97
C LEU A 410 33.17 -7.29 9.08
N ARG A 411 33.84 -7.64 8.00
CA ARG A 411 35.30 -7.52 7.84
C ARG A 411 35.59 -7.02 6.42
N SER A 412 36.86 -7.01 6.00
CA SER A 412 37.22 -6.82 4.59
C SER A 412 36.45 -7.85 3.74
N LEU A 413 35.58 -7.39 2.86
CA LEU A 413 34.61 -8.22 2.12
C LEU A 413 34.75 -7.96 0.62
N ARG A 414 34.78 -9.03 -0.17
CA ARG A 414 34.60 -9.03 -1.62
C ARG A 414 33.52 -10.05 -1.96
N LEU A 415 32.73 -9.77 -2.97
CA LEU A 415 31.74 -10.70 -3.53
C LEU A 415 32.12 -10.98 -4.99
N ARG A 416 32.10 -12.25 -5.36
CA ARG A 416 32.15 -12.67 -6.76
C ARG A 416 30.88 -13.44 -7.09
N LEU A 417 30.33 -13.18 -8.26
CA LEU A 417 29.22 -13.90 -8.82
C LEU A 417 29.65 -14.49 -10.16
N ASN A 418 29.49 -15.80 -10.31
CA ASN A 418 29.99 -16.55 -11.47
C ASN A 418 31.47 -16.23 -11.81
N GLY A 419 32.31 -16.18 -10.74
CA GLY A 419 33.72 -15.88 -10.83
C GLY A 419 34.10 -14.40 -11.06
N ARG A 420 33.11 -13.52 -11.37
CA ARG A 420 33.35 -12.09 -11.61
C ARG A 420 33.15 -11.27 -10.33
N ALA A 421 34.06 -10.35 -10.06
CA ALA A 421 33.90 -9.44 -8.91
C ALA A 421 32.74 -8.46 -9.15
N VAL A 422 31.92 -8.24 -8.12
CA VAL A 422 30.82 -7.27 -8.13
C VAL A 422 31.11 -6.11 -7.17
N ASP A 423 30.60 -4.93 -7.52
CA ASP A 423 30.74 -3.73 -6.70
C ASP A 423 29.88 -3.84 -5.45
N LEU A 424 30.46 -3.48 -4.29
CA LEU A 424 29.70 -3.35 -3.03
C LEU A 424 29.31 -1.89 -2.81
N ARG A 425 28.03 -1.59 -2.60
CA ARG A 425 27.49 -0.23 -2.50
C ARG A 425 26.61 -0.04 -1.27
N ALA A 426 26.63 1.16 -0.70
CA ALA A 426 25.73 1.50 0.41
C ALA A 426 24.26 1.65 -0.04
N SER A 427 24.03 2.01 -1.30
CA SER A 427 22.72 2.12 -1.95
C SER A 427 22.83 1.71 -3.41
N ALA A 428 21.71 1.30 -4.00
CA ALA A 428 21.67 0.99 -5.42
C ALA A 428 22.06 2.23 -6.25
N PRO A 429 22.93 2.07 -7.28
CA PRO A 429 23.30 3.17 -8.15
C PRO A 429 22.12 3.62 -9.02
N GLY A 430 22.19 4.82 -9.59
CA GLY A 430 21.27 5.25 -10.65
C GLY A 430 21.44 4.42 -11.93
N PHE A 431 20.61 4.66 -12.94
CA PHE A 431 20.77 4.19 -14.30
C PHE A 431 21.39 5.30 -15.18
N PRO A 432 22.25 4.96 -16.14
CA PRO A 432 22.95 3.67 -16.28
C PRO A 432 23.89 3.39 -15.11
N VAL A 433 24.18 2.11 -14.86
CA VAL A 433 25.06 1.71 -13.76
C VAL A 433 26.50 2.10 -14.07
N THR A 434 27.01 3.11 -13.37
CA THR A 434 28.44 3.43 -13.41
C THR A 434 29.17 2.62 -12.36
N THR A 435 30.06 1.73 -12.78
CA THR A 435 30.91 0.93 -11.89
C THR A 435 32.02 1.79 -11.29
N ARG A 436 32.12 1.86 -9.97
CA ARG A 436 33.28 2.37 -9.23
C ARG A 436 33.70 1.33 -8.21
N GLN A 437 34.93 0.88 -8.29
CA GLN A 437 35.48 0.00 -7.25
C GLN A 437 35.52 0.72 -5.91
N VAL A 438 34.98 0.08 -4.88
CA VAL A 438 34.98 0.62 -3.52
C VAL A 438 35.99 -0.15 -2.66
N GLY A 439 37.02 0.55 -2.24
CA GLY A 439 38.16 -0.06 -1.55
C GLY A 439 37.96 -0.38 -0.06
N ASP A 440 36.99 0.19 0.66
CA ASP A 440 36.82 -0.04 2.11
C ASP A 440 35.38 0.09 2.57
N ILE A 441 34.78 -1.05 2.91
CA ILE A 441 33.42 -1.16 3.44
C ILE A 441 33.20 -0.34 4.71
N ARG A 442 34.22 -0.23 5.57
CA ARG A 442 34.10 0.55 6.81
C ARG A 442 33.88 2.03 6.54
N ARG A 443 34.32 2.57 5.38
CA ARG A 443 34.08 3.95 4.97
C ARG A 443 32.67 4.15 4.43
N LEU A 444 32.10 3.13 3.75
CA LEU A 444 30.74 3.19 3.21
C LEU A 444 29.69 3.15 4.31
N VAL A 445 29.99 2.48 5.39
CA VAL A 445 29.07 2.22 6.48
C VAL A 445 29.24 3.18 7.66
N ARG A 446 30.20 4.07 7.65
CA ARG A 446 30.18 5.20 8.57
C ARG A 446 28.89 5.99 8.29
N PRO A 447 28.02 6.21 9.32
CA PRO A 447 27.00 7.22 9.18
C PRO A 447 27.71 8.48 8.69
N PRO A 448 27.20 9.16 7.66
CA PRO A 448 27.88 10.33 7.11
C PRO A 448 28.22 11.23 8.28
N ALA A 449 29.53 11.47 8.49
CA ALA A 449 29.95 12.51 9.39
C ALA A 449 29.15 13.74 8.93
N ARG A 450 28.34 14.31 9.84
CA ARG A 450 27.50 15.48 9.55
C ARG A 450 28.33 16.52 8.77
N ARG A 451 28.43 16.37 7.46
CA ARG A 451 28.50 17.53 6.60
C ARG A 451 27.13 18.14 6.67
N SER A 452 27.03 19.30 7.27
CA SER A 452 25.87 20.18 7.21
C SER A 452 25.70 20.69 5.78
N THR A 453 25.41 19.80 4.84
CA THR A 453 24.69 20.14 3.65
C THR A 453 23.22 20.08 4.07
N LYS A 454 22.78 21.12 4.79
CA LYS A 454 21.37 21.47 4.79
C LYS A 454 20.93 21.42 3.33
N PRO A 455 19.95 20.57 2.96
CA PRO A 455 19.29 20.77 1.67
C PRO A 455 18.88 22.25 1.69
N ARG A 456 19.26 22.98 0.66
CA ARG A 456 18.77 24.37 0.52
C ARG A 456 17.25 24.26 0.53
N PRO A 457 16.53 24.82 1.53
CA PRO A 457 15.09 24.69 1.60
C PRO A 457 14.53 25.27 0.32
N ALA A 458 13.63 24.53 -0.32
CA ALA A 458 12.77 25.08 -1.34
C ALA A 458 12.11 26.32 -0.73
N ARG A 459 12.21 27.48 -1.38
CA ARG A 459 11.62 28.72 -0.90
C ARG A 459 10.15 28.46 -0.59
N GLY A 460 9.77 28.47 0.70
CA GLY A 460 8.38 28.42 1.14
C GLY A 460 8.02 27.40 2.22
N THR A 461 8.88 26.43 2.59
CA THR A 461 8.59 25.53 3.74
C THR A 461 9.33 26.04 4.97
N THR A 462 8.62 26.65 5.90
CA THR A 462 9.08 26.87 7.26
C THR A 462 9.33 25.50 7.91
N GLU A 463 10.60 25.19 8.25
CA GLU A 463 10.89 24.05 9.14
C GLU A 463 10.00 24.18 10.39
N PRO A 464 9.26 23.12 10.79
CA PRO A 464 8.47 23.19 12.01
C PRO A 464 9.42 23.50 13.17
N ARG A 465 9.25 24.66 13.77
CA ARG A 465 10.03 25.07 14.95
C ARG A 465 9.69 24.10 16.06
N LEU A 466 10.70 23.39 16.60
CA LEU A 466 10.54 22.57 17.79
C LEU A 466 9.80 23.33 18.89
N SER A 467 8.80 22.71 19.49
CA SER A 467 8.12 23.25 20.67
C SER A 467 9.13 23.47 21.79
N TRP A 468 8.79 24.32 22.77
CA TRP A 468 9.65 24.51 23.94
C TRP A 468 9.81 23.21 24.74
N GLU A 469 8.77 22.37 24.77
CA GLU A 469 8.79 21.05 25.40
C GLU A 469 9.76 20.09 24.72
N ASP A 470 9.77 20.06 23.39
CA ASP A 470 10.67 19.19 22.63
C ASP A 470 12.14 19.64 22.78
N ARG A 471 12.39 20.96 22.89
CA ARG A 471 13.73 21.48 23.21
C ARG A 471 14.18 21.08 24.61
N LEU A 472 13.25 21.13 25.59
CA LEU A 472 13.50 20.68 26.95
C LEU A 472 13.78 19.17 26.99
N ALA A 473 12.96 18.36 26.33
CA ALA A 473 13.14 16.92 26.20
C ALA A 473 14.49 16.58 25.54
N ALA A 474 14.83 17.25 24.44
CA ALA A 474 16.11 17.10 23.74
C ALA A 474 17.31 17.35 24.67
N TRP A 475 17.27 18.42 25.45
CA TRP A 475 18.32 18.76 26.42
C TRP A 475 18.38 17.77 27.59
N LEU A 476 17.23 17.51 28.25
CA LEU A 476 17.17 16.58 29.38
C LEU A 476 17.63 15.17 29.01
N SER A 477 17.27 14.67 27.81
CA SER A 477 17.63 13.33 27.34
C SER A 477 19.16 13.10 27.29
N THR A 478 19.94 14.16 27.15
CA THR A 478 21.41 14.09 27.11
C THR A 478 22.09 14.12 28.48
N THR A 479 21.33 14.38 29.56
CA THR A 479 21.87 14.52 30.92
C THR A 479 22.22 13.18 31.55
N ALA A 480 23.27 13.17 32.40
CA ALA A 480 23.72 11.98 33.08
C ALA A 480 22.65 11.31 33.97
N PRO A 481 21.80 12.03 34.73
CA PRO A 481 20.73 11.41 35.51
C PRO A 481 19.71 10.67 34.64
N VAL A 482 19.25 11.26 33.53
CA VAL A 482 18.30 10.64 32.60
C VAL A 482 18.89 9.40 31.94
N ARG A 483 20.15 9.50 31.47
CA ARG A 483 20.86 8.35 30.90
C ARG A 483 21.10 7.23 31.91
N ARG A 484 21.29 7.55 33.19
CA ARG A 484 21.43 6.52 34.24
C ARG A 484 20.15 5.73 34.43
N VAL A 485 19.00 6.38 34.29
CA VAL A 485 17.67 5.76 34.47
C VAL A 485 17.22 5.02 33.21
N TYR A 486 17.44 5.57 32.02
CA TYR A 486 16.85 5.08 30.78
C TYR A 486 17.85 4.59 29.72
N GLY A 487 19.17 4.72 29.97
CA GLY A 487 20.19 4.44 28.94
C GLY A 487 20.32 2.97 28.53
N ASP A 488 19.75 2.05 29.28
CA ASP A 488 19.67 0.61 29.03
C ASP A 488 18.21 0.11 29.03
N ALA A 489 17.25 1.03 28.96
CA ALA A 489 15.84 0.69 29.08
C ALA A 489 15.34 -0.13 27.90
N TRP A 490 14.45 -1.08 28.21
CA TRP A 490 13.59 -1.81 27.29
C TRP A 490 12.18 -1.21 27.37
N VAL A 491 11.70 -0.68 26.29
CA VAL A 491 10.34 -0.14 26.17
C VAL A 491 9.46 -1.19 25.54
N LEU A 492 8.39 -1.51 26.23
CA LEU A 492 7.38 -2.45 25.77
C LEU A 492 6.04 -1.70 25.61
N MET A 493 5.32 -1.97 24.53
CA MET A 493 3.98 -1.47 24.30
C MET A 493 3.24 -2.35 23.31
N ASP A 494 1.95 -2.50 23.48
CA ASP A 494 1.10 -3.16 22.49
C ASP A 494 0.60 -2.12 21.48
N ARG A 495 -0.56 -1.52 21.70
CA ARG A 495 -1.01 -0.32 20.98
C ARG A 495 -0.82 0.92 21.87
N ILE A 496 -1.09 2.09 21.31
CA ILE A 496 -1.02 3.34 22.07
C ILE A 496 -2.09 3.37 23.15
N HIS A 497 -3.31 2.91 22.81
CA HIS A 497 -4.51 3.01 23.66
C HIS A 497 -4.82 1.73 24.43
N ASP A 498 -4.28 0.59 23.99
CA ASP A 498 -4.62 -0.73 24.52
C ASP A 498 -3.37 -1.51 24.95
N ALA A 499 -3.54 -2.38 25.91
CA ALA A 499 -2.57 -3.38 26.38
C ALA A 499 -3.18 -4.79 26.28
N ASP A 500 -2.74 -5.72 27.12
CA ASP A 500 -3.20 -7.12 27.23
C ASP A 500 -2.86 -8.02 26.04
N ASP A 501 -1.79 -7.68 25.30
CA ASP A 501 -1.24 -8.54 24.24
C ASP A 501 0.19 -9.00 24.60
N SER A 502 0.96 -9.41 23.63
CA SER A 502 2.27 -10.04 23.80
C SER A 502 3.29 -9.15 24.50
N ALA A 503 3.28 -7.83 24.31
CA ALA A 503 4.23 -6.95 24.96
C ALA A 503 3.93 -6.78 26.47
N GLU A 504 2.66 -6.67 26.87
CA GLU A 504 2.31 -6.66 28.30
C GLU A 504 2.71 -7.97 28.98
N ARG A 505 2.47 -9.11 28.34
CA ARG A 505 2.83 -10.42 28.91
C ARG A 505 4.33 -10.56 29.09
N LEU A 506 5.12 -10.14 28.11
CA LEU A 506 6.56 -10.10 28.24
C LEU A 506 7.02 -9.11 29.33
N PHE A 507 6.38 -7.94 29.45
CA PHE A 507 6.66 -6.97 30.51
C PHE A 507 6.43 -7.58 31.89
N ARG A 508 5.29 -8.24 32.13
CA ARG A 508 4.96 -8.93 33.39
C ARG A 508 6.02 -10.00 33.67
N TYR A 509 6.37 -10.84 32.71
CA TYR A 509 7.43 -11.84 32.86
C TYR A 509 8.76 -11.19 33.27
N LEU A 510 9.19 -10.12 32.63
CA LEU A 510 10.42 -9.41 32.94
C LEU A 510 10.39 -8.82 34.34
N ARG A 511 9.26 -8.25 34.79
CA ARG A 511 9.12 -7.67 36.13
C ARG A 511 9.15 -8.71 37.23
N HIS A 512 8.62 -9.92 36.99
CA HIS A 512 8.58 -10.98 37.99
C HIS A 512 9.80 -11.87 37.95
N LYS A 513 10.25 -12.30 36.75
CA LYS A 513 11.29 -13.33 36.60
C LYS A 513 12.68 -12.77 36.19
N ARG A 514 12.78 -11.54 35.71
CA ARG A 514 14.01 -10.92 35.19
C ARG A 514 14.16 -9.48 35.69
N ARG A 515 14.09 -9.30 37.04
CA ARG A 515 14.07 -7.98 37.71
C ARG A 515 15.30 -7.09 37.41
N ASN A 516 16.39 -7.67 36.93
CA ASN A 516 17.59 -6.96 36.46
C ASN A 516 17.42 -6.25 35.12
N VAL A 517 16.38 -6.57 34.36
CA VAL A 517 16.05 -5.85 33.11
C VAL A 517 15.35 -4.54 33.45
N ASN A 518 15.85 -3.45 32.88
CA ASN A 518 15.24 -2.12 33.01
C ASN A 518 14.03 -1.97 32.07
N ALA A 519 12.97 -2.74 32.36
CA ALA A 519 11.77 -2.82 31.52
C ALA A 519 10.72 -1.76 31.92
N TRP A 520 10.16 -1.07 30.93
CA TRP A 520 9.14 -0.04 31.06
C TRP A 520 7.99 -0.34 30.09
N PHE A 521 6.76 -0.19 30.54
CA PHE A 521 5.58 -0.33 29.70
C PHE A 521 5.00 1.05 29.33
N VAL A 522 4.54 1.22 28.10
CA VAL A 522 3.98 2.48 27.59
C VAL A 522 2.55 2.22 27.14
N VAL A 523 1.62 3.03 27.63
CA VAL A 523 0.21 3.07 27.24
C VAL A 523 -0.34 4.47 27.49
N GLU A 524 -1.43 4.85 26.87
CA GLU A 524 -2.05 6.17 27.05
C GLU A 524 -2.67 6.31 28.45
N GLU A 525 -2.48 7.48 29.05
CA GLU A 525 -3.01 7.81 30.38
C GLU A 525 -4.54 7.93 30.34
N GLY A 526 -5.22 7.39 31.34
CA GLY A 526 -6.68 7.42 31.46
C GLY A 526 -7.41 6.33 30.67
N THR A 527 -6.68 5.42 30.03
CA THR A 527 -7.29 4.22 29.41
C THR A 527 -7.57 3.15 30.49
N PRO A 528 -8.54 2.24 30.27
CA PRO A 528 -8.81 1.15 31.20
C PRO A 528 -7.57 0.32 31.55
N ASP A 529 -6.73 0.05 30.57
CA ASP A 529 -5.48 -0.70 30.76
C ASP A 529 -4.43 0.08 31.56
N TRP A 530 -4.36 1.40 31.38
CA TRP A 530 -3.52 2.25 32.24
C TRP A 530 -3.95 2.14 33.69
N GLU A 531 -5.24 2.29 33.99
CA GLU A 531 -5.77 2.21 35.34
C GLU A 531 -5.59 0.80 35.92
N ARG A 532 -5.85 -0.25 35.15
CA ARG A 532 -5.64 -1.65 35.55
C ARG A 532 -4.18 -1.90 35.97
N LEU A 533 -3.24 -1.55 35.12
CA LEU A 533 -1.81 -1.77 35.37
C LEU A 533 -1.32 -0.96 36.61
N ARG A 534 -1.84 0.24 36.80
CA ARG A 534 -1.53 1.07 37.95
C ARG A 534 -2.14 0.50 39.26
N ALA A 535 -3.38 0.02 39.21
CA ALA A 535 -4.06 -0.62 40.31
C ALA A 535 -3.34 -1.91 40.74
N GLU A 536 -2.79 -2.67 39.80
CA GLU A 536 -1.94 -3.84 40.07
C GLU A 536 -0.55 -3.49 40.63
N GLY A 537 -0.22 -2.21 40.82
CA GLY A 537 1.01 -1.74 41.46
C GLY A 537 2.24 -1.64 40.55
N TYR A 538 2.07 -1.66 39.20
CA TYR A 538 3.18 -1.46 38.28
C TYR A 538 3.62 0.01 38.22
N LEU A 539 4.72 0.36 38.88
CA LEU A 539 5.29 1.73 38.91
C LEU A 539 6.03 2.13 37.63
N ARG A 540 6.42 1.13 36.78
CA ARG A 540 7.15 1.36 35.53
C ARG A 540 6.23 1.37 34.34
N VAL A 541 5.03 1.90 34.49
CA VAL A 541 4.09 2.25 33.42
C VAL A 541 4.21 3.75 33.15
N VAL A 542 4.33 4.13 31.87
CA VAL A 542 4.60 5.51 31.42
C VAL A 542 3.54 5.92 30.41
N ALA A 543 2.93 7.09 30.65
CA ALA A 543 1.94 7.67 29.75
C ALA A 543 2.54 8.02 28.41
N HIS A 544 1.97 7.50 27.32
CA HIS A 544 2.33 7.84 25.94
C HIS A 544 2.23 9.37 25.74
N GLY A 545 3.13 9.97 24.98
CA GLY A 545 3.16 11.40 24.70
C GLY A 545 3.73 12.28 25.82
N SER A 546 3.84 11.79 27.07
CA SER A 546 4.36 12.56 28.21
C SER A 546 5.85 12.90 28.06
N LEU A 547 6.32 13.91 28.82
CA LEU A 547 7.75 14.23 28.88
C LEU A 547 8.59 13.02 29.32
N ARG A 548 8.08 12.22 30.27
CA ARG A 548 8.72 11.00 30.72
C ARG A 548 8.89 9.98 29.61
N TRP A 549 7.86 9.80 28.78
CA TRP A 549 7.92 8.98 27.57
C TRP A 549 8.95 9.50 26.56
N LYS A 550 8.99 10.82 26.31
CA LYS A 550 9.97 11.43 25.43
C LYS A 550 11.42 11.14 25.88
N LEU A 551 11.68 11.25 27.20
CA LEU A 551 13.00 10.97 27.77
C LEU A 551 13.36 9.48 27.72
N LEU A 552 12.40 8.62 28.00
CA LEU A 552 12.53 7.15 27.93
C LEU A 552 12.86 6.73 26.50
N MET A 553 12.05 7.14 25.53
CA MET A 553 12.23 6.78 24.12
C MET A 553 13.55 7.32 23.52
N ALA A 554 13.98 8.53 23.90
CA ALA A 554 15.24 9.08 23.43
C ALA A 554 16.50 8.34 23.93
N ASN A 555 16.37 7.46 24.93
CA ASN A 555 17.48 6.77 25.58
C ASN A 555 17.39 5.24 25.60
N CYS A 556 16.24 4.66 25.27
CA CYS A 556 16.04 3.22 25.29
C CYS A 556 16.93 2.49 24.27
N THR A 557 17.23 1.23 24.56
CA THR A 557 18.03 0.35 23.68
C THR A 557 17.17 -0.68 22.94
N GLN A 558 16.00 -0.98 23.48
CA GLN A 558 15.02 -1.91 22.89
C GLN A 558 13.66 -1.25 22.84
N LEU A 559 12.97 -1.39 21.72
CA LEU A 559 11.56 -1.13 21.55
C LEU A 559 10.89 -2.45 21.15
N ILE A 560 9.93 -2.90 21.93
CA ILE A 560 9.33 -4.22 21.81
C ILE A 560 7.83 -4.02 21.74
N SER A 561 7.21 -4.44 20.65
CA SER A 561 5.78 -4.21 20.45
C SER A 561 5.10 -5.34 19.70
N SER A 562 3.81 -5.53 20.00
CA SER A 562 2.91 -6.41 19.26
C SER A 562 2.46 -5.78 17.92
N HIS A 563 2.71 -4.49 17.71
CA HIS A 563 2.35 -3.72 16.52
C HIS A 563 3.55 -3.05 15.88
N ALA A 564 3.56 -2.98 14.55
CA ALA A 564 4.65 -2.39 13.76
C ALA A 564 4.22 -1.14 13.00
N ASP A 565 3.28 -0.36 13.55
CA ASP A 565 2.82 0.89 12.95
C ASP A 565 3.82 2.02 13.13
N VAL A 566 3.80 2.99 12.22
CA VAL A 566 4.74 4.11 12.23
C VAL A 566 4.72 4.88 13.56
N PRO A 567 3.55 5.20 14.17
CA PRO A 567 3.51 5.89 15.47
C PRO A 567 4.18 5.10 16.60
N VAL A 568 4.21 3.77 16.53
CA VAL A 568 4.88 2.88 17.48
C VAL A 568 6.37 2.81 17.20
N MET A 569 6.75 2.42 15.97
CA MET A 569 8.14 2.15 15.62
C MET A 569 9.01 3.40 15.51
N ARG A 570 8.45 4.47 14.95
CA ARG A 570 9.14 5.72 14.62
C ARG A 570 8.27 6.94 14.98
N PRO A 571 7.93 7.16 16.27
CA PRO A 571 7.05 8.25 16.68
C PRO A 571 7.55 9.60 16.18
N PRO A 572 6.76 10.37 15.41
CA PRO A 572 7.18 11.69 14.88
C PRO A 572 7.65 12.65 15.98
N ALA A 573 7.01 12.61 17.15
CA ALA A 573 7.35 13.43 18.29
C ALA A 573 8.77 13.16 18.83
N ILE A 574 9.30 11.96 18.65
CA ILE A 574 10.68 11.62 19.04
C ILE A 574 11.65 11.98 17.92
N LEU A 575 11.27 11.68 16.66
CA LEU A 575 12.11 11.97 15.50
C LEU A 575 12.38 13.46 15.31
N ALA A 576 11.50 14.32 15.80
CA ALA A 576 11.66 15.76 15.75
C ALA A 576 12.93 16.25 16.49
N PHE A 577 13.36 15.58 17.57
CA PHE A 577 14.48 16.04 18.40
C PHE A 577 15.57 15.00 18.67
N ALA A 578 15.29 13.70 18.46
CA ALA A 578 16.23 12.62 18.74
C ALA A 578 16.35 11.66 17.55
N THR A 579 17.53 11.07 17.37
CA THR A 579 17.72 9.97 16.42
C THR A 579 17.54 8.65 17.17
N PRO A 580 16.59 7.79 16.76
CA PRO A 580 16.38 6.50 17.38
C PRO A 580 17.65 5.66 17.41
N SER A 581 17.90 5.00 18.54
CA SER A 581 19.03 4.09 18.71
C SER A 581 18.63 2.71 19.22
N TRP A 582 17.31 2.50 19.40
CA TRP A 582 16.76 1.21 19.81
C TRP A 582 16.78 0.19 18.68
N ARG A 583 16.78 -1.07 19.07
CA ARG A 583 16.43 -2.19 18.20
C ARG A 583 14.95 -2.47 18.34
N PHE A 584 14.29 -2.75 17.23
CA PHE A 584 12.86 -3.04 17.24
C PHE A 584 12.60 -4.54 17.19
N THR A 585 11.88 -5.04 18.21
CA THR A 585 11.37 -6.41 18.27
C THR A 585 9.88 -6.40 17.99
N PHE A 586 9.46 -7.07 16.92
CA PHE A 586 8.06 -7.26 16.56
C PHE A 586 7.55 -8.59 17.10
N LEU A 587 6.63 -8.53 18.07
CA LEU A 587 6.06 -9.69 18.76
C LEU A 587 4.84 -10.25 18.07
N GLN A 588 4.22 -9.49 17.15
CA GLN A 588 2.92 -9.76 16.54
C GLN A 588 1.73 -9.75 17.51
N HIS A 589 0.54 -9.47 16.98
CA HIS A 589 -0.73 -9.56 17.68
C HIS A 589 -1.59 -10.76 17.25
N GLY A 590 -1.09 -11.60 16.34
CA GLY A 590 -1.72 -12.80 15.82
C GLY A 590 -0.74 -13.55 14.91
N VAL A 591 -1.02 -14.81 14.64
CA VAL A 591 -0.25 -15.59 13.66
C VAL A 591 -0.46 -15.01 12.26
N ILE A 592 0.61 -14.68 11.58
CA ILE A 592 0.56 -14.20 10.19
C ILE A 592 0.34 -15.41 9.27
N LYS A 593 -0.87 -15.54 8.76
CA LYS A 593 -1.28 -16.58 7.82
C LYS A 593 -1.40 -16.07 6.37
N ASP A 594 -1.64 -14.78 6.22
CA ASP A 594 -1.76 -14.08 4.95
C ASP A 594 -0.44 -13.40 4.57
N ASP A 595 -0.27 -13.03 3.29
CA ASP A 595 0.94 -12.32 2.85
C ASP A 595 0.86 -10.82 3.23
N LEU A 596 1.62 -10.44 4.25
CA LEU A 596 1.79 -9.07 4.72
C LEU A 596 3.13 -8.45 4.29
N SER A 597 3.82 -9.05 3.32
CA SER A 597 5.16 -8.64 2.92
C SER A 597 5.24 -7.18 2.46
N GLU A 598 4.25 -6.67 1.73
CA GLU A 598 4.20 -5.27 1.29
C GLU A 598 4.17 -4.29 2.46
N TRP A 599 3.43 -4.63 3.52
CA TRP A 599 3.33 -3.81 4.71
C TRP A 599 4.57 -3.92 5.61
N LEU A 600 5.18 -5.12 5.69
CA LEU A 600 6.29 -5.40 6.61
C LEU A 600 7.67 -5.11 6.02
N ASN A 601 7.92 -5.39 4.73
CA ASN A 601 9.23 -5.22 4.11
C ASN A 601 9.83 -3.80 4.21
N PRO A 602 9.04 -2.70 4.14
CA PRO A 602 9.57 -1.36 4.33
C PRO A 602 9.98 -1.05 5.77
N LYS A 603 9.66 -1.92 6.74
CA LYS A 603 9.87 -1.68 8.17
C LYS A 603 11.23 -2.22 8.61
N GLN A 604 11.90 -1.46 9.45
CA GLN A 604 13.15 -1.89 10.05
C GLN A 604 12.85 -2.73 11.30
N ILE A 605 12.74 -4.04 11.13
CA ILE A 605 12.52 -5.02 12.21
C ILE A 605 13.83 -5.76 12.46
N ASP A 606 14.37 -5.64 13.66
CA ASP A 606 15.64 -6.29 14.05
C ASP A 606 15.42 -7.73 14.55
N LEU A 607 14.25 -7.99 15.15
CA LEU A 607 13.83 -9.30 15.62
C LEU A 607 12.33 -9.48 15.37
N PHE A 608 11.98 -10.52 14.61
CA PHE A 608 10.63 -10.85 14.21
C PHE A 608 10.25 -12.20 14.83
N ILE A 609 9.27 -12.20 15.71
CA ILE A 609 8.84 -13.39 16.45
C ILE A 609 7.77 -14.12 15.65
N THR A 610 7.88 -15.44 15.54
CA THR A 610 6.87 -16.34 14.95
C THR A 610 6.48 -17.44 15.93
N SER A 611 5.32 -18.05 15.69
CA SER A 611 4.73 -19.00 16.62
C SER A 611 4.54 -20.40 16.05
N THR A 612 4.45 -20.54 14.71
CA THR A 612 4.32 -21.82 14.04
C THR A 612 5.48 -22.03 13.06
N GLN A 613 5.77 -23.30 12.73
CA GLN A 613 6.84 -23.60 11.78
C GLN A 613 6.51 -23.08 10.39
N GLN A 614 5.26 -23.25 9.94
CA GLN A 614 4.81 -22.78 8.62
C GLN A 614 4.89 -21.24 8.51
N GLU A 615 4.52 -20.52 9.57
CA GLU A 615 4.70 -19.06 9.62
C GLU A 615 6.17 -18.67 9.52
N TYR A 616 7.05 -19.34 10.25
CA TYR A 616 8.49 -19.11 10.18
C TYR A 616 9.02 -19.34 8.76
N ASP A 617 8.67 -20.47 8.16
CA ASP A 617 9.13 -20.85 6.81
C ASP A 617 8.58 -19.91 5.74
N SER A 618 7.33 -19.48 5.88
CA SER A 618 6.71 -18.51 4.95
C SER A 618 7.38 -17.13 4.98
N ILE A 619 8.01 -16.75 6.11
CA ILE A 619 8.67 -15.45 6.28
C ILE A 619 10.19 -15.57 6.06
N ALA A 620 10.85 -16.56 6.65
CA ALA A 620 12.30 -16.69 6.65
C ALA A 620 12.85 -17.63 5.56
N GLY A 621 12.03 -18.53 5.03
CA GLY A 621 12.40 -19.47 3.98
C GLY A 621 12.64 -18.78 2.63
N ASP A 622 13.14 -19.56 1.67
CA ASP A 622 13.36 -19.10 0.29
C ASP A 622 12.03 -19.04 -0.49
N HIS A 623 12.05 -18.36 -1.61
CA HIS A 623 10.97 -18.29 -2.58
C HIS A 623 9.64 -17.80 -2.01
N ASN A 624 9.69 -16.68 -1.27
CA ASN A 624 8.54 -15.93 -0.79
C ASN A 624 8.79 -14.42 -0.89
N ALA A 625 7.76 -13.61 -0.67
CA ALA A 625 7.84 -12.17 -0.86
C ALA A 625 8.48 -11.39 0.30
N TYR A 626 8.75 -12.02 1.46
CA TYR A 626 9.31 -11.32 2.62
C TYR A 626 10.81 -11.07 2.53
N ALA A 627 11.27 -9.89 2.97
CA ALA A 627 12.68 -9.49 3.00
C ALA A 627 13.41 -9.88 4.31
N PHE A 628 12.78 -10.69 5.18
CA PHE A 628 13.32 -11.14 6.47
C PHE A 628 13.90 -12.55 6.33
N SER A 629 15.09 -12.75 6.83
CA SER A 629 15.77 -14.06 6.84
C SER A 629 15.74 -14.70 8.23
N SER A 630 16.35 -15.87 8.37
CA SER A 630 16.57 -16.52 9.67
C SER A 630 17.37 -15.68 10.67
N LYS A 631 18.00 -14.57 10.24
CA LYS A 631 18.67 -13.62 11.13
C LYS A 631 17.64 -12.83 11.94
N GLU A 632 16.66 -12.27 11.28
CA GLU A 632 15.62 -11.44 11.90
C GLU A 632 14.52 -12.31 12.52
N THR A 633 14.07 -13.36 11.83
CA THR A 633 12.91 -14.18 12.19
C THR A 633 13.30 -15.30 13.16
N LYS A 634 12.51 -15.46 14.24
CA LYS A 634 12.74 -16.50 15.27
C LYS A 634 11.44 -17.19 15.67
N LEU A 635 11.45 -18.51 15.64
CA LEU A 635 10.37 -19.34 16.13
C LEU A 635 10.46 -19.48 17.66
N THR A 636 9.61 -18.77 18.39
CA THR A 636 9.63 -18.73 19.85
C THR A 636 8.26 -18.99 20.50
N GLY A 637 7.19 -18.88 19.71
CA GLY A 637 5.83 -18.70 20.23
C GLY A 637 5.59 -17.24 20.65
N LEU A 638 4.34 -16.82 20.64
CA LEU A 638 3.94 -15.47 21.07
C LEU A 638 3.90 -15.38 22.60
N PRO A 639 4.41 -14.32 23.24
CA PRO A 639 4.37 -14.15 24.69
C PRO A 639 2.99 -14.32 25.30
N ARG A 640 1.92 -13.87 24.65
CA ARG A 640 0.54 -14.01 25.11
C ARG A 640 0.07 -15.47 25.17
N PHE A 641 0.69 -16.36 24.44
CA PHE A 641 0.35 -17.79 24.46
C PHE A 641 0.68 -18.48 25.79
N ASP A 642 1.63 -17.95 26.56
CA ASP A 642 1.90 -18.47 27.90
C ASP A 642 0.67 -18.32 28.81
N ARG A 643 -0.01 -17.14 28.81
CA ARG A 643 -1.27 -16.93 29.54
C ARG A 643 -2.41 -17.74 28.92
N LEU A 644 -2.53 -17.73 27.61
CA LEU A 644 -3.59 -18.45 26.91
C LEU A 644 -3.58 -19.94 27.26
N LEU A 645 -2.37 -20.55 27.35
CA LEU A 645 -2.22 -21.94 27.76
C LEU A 645 -2.64 -22.13 29.24
N GLU A 646 -2.21 -21.24 30.14
CA GLU A 646 -2.59 -21.25 31.53
C GLU A 646 -4.12 -21.12 31.69
N GLN A 647 -4.76 -20.19 30.99
CA GLN A 647 -6.22 -20.03 31.01
C GLN A 647 -6.92 -21.25 30.41
N GLY A 648 -6.42 -21.81 29.31
CA GLY A 648 -6.99 -23.00 28.67
C GLY A 648 -6.98 -24.23 29.54
N GLN A 649 -5.99 -24.34 30.45
CA GLN A 649 -5.88 -25.44 31.44
C GLN A 649 -6.82 -25.28 32.65
N ARG A 650 -7.37 -24.09 32.87
CA ARG A 650 -8.33 -23.86 34.01
C ARG A 650 -9.68 -24.50 33.75
N PHE A 651 -10.06 -24.69 32.48
CA PHE A 651 -11.37 -25.24 32.13
C PHE A 651 -11.20 -26.62 31.51
N GLY A 652 -11.55 -27.64 32.25
CA GLY A 652 -11.65 -29.01 31.78
C GLY A 652 -12.77 -29.15 30.71
N PRO A 653 -12.85 -30.28 29.99
CA PRO A 653 -13.89 -30.49 28.98
C PRO A 653 -15.31 -30.27 29.49
N GLU A 654 -15.63 -30.70 30.70
CA GLU A 654 -16.94 -30.57 31.34
C GLU A 654 -17.29 -29.15 31.81
N GLU A 655 -16.28 -28.27 31.89
CA GLU A 655 -16.44 -26.89 32.32
C GLU A 655 -16.53 -25.90 31.15
N ARG A 656 -16.46 -26.41 29.90
CA ARG A 656 -16.55 -25.60 28.69
C ARG A 656 -18.01 -25.44 28.30
N ASP A 657 -18.54 -24.25 28.49
CA ASP A 657 -19.94 -23.93 28.45
C ASP A 657 -20.35 -22.96 27.33
N LEU A 658 -19.45 -22.73 26.35
CA LEU A 658 -19.64 -21.67 25.37
C LEU A 658 -19.41 -22.14 23.92
N VAL A 659 -20.37 -21.94 23.04
CA VAL A 659 -20.18 -21.89 21.58
C VAL A 659 -19.87 -20.43 21.22
N LEU A 660 -18.61 -20.12 20.97
CA LEU A 660 -18.19 -18.74 20.67
C LEU A 660 -18.16 -18.49 19.16
N ILE A 661 -19.05 -17.65 18.68
CA ILE A 661 -19.17 -17.22 17.27
C ILE A 661 -18.51 -15.86 17.12
N ALA A 662 -17.38 -15.79 16.39
CA ALA A 662 -16.56 -14.60 16.27
C ALA A 662 -16.14 -14.33 14.80
N PRO A 663 -16.99 -13.64 14.03
CA PRO A 663 -16.71 -13.33 12.63
C PRO A 663 -15.66 -12.24 12.44
N THR A 664 -14.89 -12.33 11.35
CA THR A 664 -14.01 -11.27 10.89
C THR A 664 -14.82 -10.19 10.16
N TRP A 665 -14.45 -8.93 10.31
CA TRP A 665 -15.04 -7.82 9.56
C TRP A 665 -14.65 -7.87 8.08
N ARG A 666 -15.31 -7.06 7.24
CA ARG A 666 -14.99 -6.90 5.82
C ARG A 666 -14.66 -5.45 5.50
N ASN A 667 -13.68 -5.22 4.61
CA ASN A 667 -13.27 -3.86 4.22
C ASN A 667 -14.41 -3.05 3.62
N TRP A 668 -15.28 -3.68 2.85
CA TRP A 668 -16.42 -3.03 2.19
C TRP A 668 -17.60 -2.73 3.13
N LEU A 669 -17.63 -3.33 4.33
CA LEU A 669 -18.67 -3.04 5.32
C LEU A 669 -18.39 -1.76 6.13
N VAL A 670 -17.14 -1.35 6.17
CA VAL A 670 -16.71 -0.27 7.07
C VAL A 670 -16.24 0.91 6.25
N PRO A 671 -16.93 2.06 6.28
CA PRO A 671 -16.51 3.25 5.56
C PRO A 671 -15.08 3.65 5.92
N SER A 672 -14.35 4.25 4.97
CA SER A 672 -13.05 4.86 5.26
C SER A 672 -13.21 5.91 6.37
N LEU A 673 -12.22 5.99 7.27
CA LEU A 673 -12.22 7.01 8.34
C LEU A 673 -12.32 8.40 7.72
N ALA A 674 -13.34 9.17 8.09
CA ALA A 674 -13.40 10.58 7.76
C ALA A 674 -12.21 11.30 8.41
N VAL A 675 -11.63 12.28 7.71
CA VAL A 675 -10.48 13.04 8.21
C VAL A 675 -10.86 13.70 9.53
N GLY A 676 -10.15 13.33 10.62
CA GLY A 676 -10.40 13.85 11.98
C GLY A 676 -11.37 13.02 12.84
N SER A 677 -11.95 11.92 12.34
CA SER A 677 -12.79 11.02 13.13
C SER A 677 -12.02 9.78 13.60
N GLN A 678 -12.18 9.42 14.87
CA GLN A 678 -11.63 8.18 15.44
C GLN A 678 -12.63 7.01 15.41
N LYS A 679 -13.90 7.26 15.06
CA LYS A 679 -14.96 6.23 15.03
C LYS A 679 -15.53 6.12 13.62
N ARG A 680 -15.63 4.89 13.14
CA ARG A 680 -16.33 4.52 11.91
C ARG A 680 -17.79 4.26 12.28
N GLN A 681 -18.73 4.93 11.63
CA GLN A 681 -20.15 4.68 11.81
C GLN A 681 -20.68 3.90 10.60
N ILE A 682 -21.28 2.76 10.86
CA ILE A 682 -21.94 1.94 9.87
C ILE A 682 -23.44 2.24 9.99
N LYS A 683 -24.12 2.49 8.86
CA LYS A 683 -25.57 2.63 8.86
C LYS A 683 -26.19 1.25 8.98
N MET A 684 -27.12 1.06 9.92
CA MET A 684 -27.75 -0.23 10.20
C MET A 684 -28.50 -0.78 8.98
N SER A 685 -29.24 0.05 8.24
CA SER A 685 -29.94 -0.38 7.02
C SER A 685 -29.02 -0.98 5.97
N ASP A 686 -27.87 -0.32 5.76
CA ASP A 686 -26.88 -0.75 4.78
C ASP A 686 -26.18 -2.03 5.23
N PHE A 687 -25.94 -2.17 6.54
CA PHE A 687 -25.35 -3.37 7.14
C PHE A 687 -26.27 -4.59 6.99
N LEU A 688 -27.56 -4.47 7.35
CA LEU A 688 -28.53 -5.58 7.28
C LEU A 688 -28.80 -6.05 5.84
N ALA A 689 -28.61 -5.18 4.85
CA ALA A 689 -28.74 -5.53 3.43
C ALA A 689 -27.57 -6.37 2.89
N THR A 690 -26.48 -6.51 3.63
CA THR A 690 -25.28 -7.24 3.18
C THR A 690 -25.41 -8.75 3.31
N ASP A 691 -24.73 -9.51 2.44
CA ASP A 691 -24.62 -10.96 2.56
C ASP A 691 -23.98 -11.37 3.90
N TYR A 692 -23.04 -10.55 4.37
CA TYR A 692 -22.40 -10.76 5.67
C TYR A 692 -23.40 -10.81 6.82
N ALA A 693 -24.24 -9.78 6.93
CA ALA A 693 -25.25 -9.73 7.99
C ALA A 693 -26.30 -10.84 7.83
N ARG A 694 -26.79 -11.08 6.59
CA ARG A 694 -27.77 -12.13 6.31
C ARG A 694 -27.29 -13.52 6.73
N ASN A 695 -26.08 -13.92 6.34
CA ASN A 695 -25.55 -15.23 6.64
C ASN A 695 -25.27 -15.43 8.13
N TRP A 696 -24.61 -14.46 8.79
CA TRP A 696 -24.32 -14.58 10.22
C TRP A 696 -25.60 -14.55 11.08
N LEU A 697 -26.59 -13.72 10.73
CA LEU A 697 -27.86 -13.68 11.45
C LEU A 697 -28.70 -14.93 11.17
N ALA A 698 -28.67 -15.51 9.97
CA ALA A 698 -29.33 -16.77 9.67
C ALA A 698 -28.75 -17.91 10.52
N LEU A 699 -27.44 -18.00 10.62
CA LEU A 699 -26.78 -18.97 11.51
C LEU A 699 -27.22 -18.80 12.98
N LEU A 700 -27.19 -17.57 13.51
CA LEU A 700 -27.56 -17.28 14.90
C LEU A 700 -29.04 -17.57 15.21
N ARG A 701 -29.91 -17.51 14.19
CA ARG A 701 -31.35 -17.74 14.28
C ARG A 701 -31.76 -19.18 13.97
N SER A 702 -30.81 -20.08 13.67
CA SER A 702 -31.11 -21.48 13.38
C SER A 702 -31.72 -22.18 14.59
N PRO A 703 -32.92 -22.80 14.45
CA PRO A 703 -33.54 -23.59 15.51
C PRO A 703 -32.69 -24.82 15.88
N GLU A 704 -32.11 -25.49 14.88
CA GLU A 704 -31.28 -26.67 15.08
C GLU A 704 -30.02 -26.34 15.91
N LEU A 705 -29.44 -25.15 15.71
CA LEU A 705 -28.33 -24.66 16.51
C LEU A 705 -28.74 -24.41 17.95
N ALA A 706 -29.90 -23.76 18.16
CA ALA A 706 -30.45 -23.51 19.49
C ALA A 706 -30.70 -24.79 20.26
N GLU A 707 -31.41 -25.76 19.62
CA GLU A 707 -31.71 -27.07 20.22
C GLU A 707 -30.42 -27.89 20.53
N ALA A 708 -29.41 -27.82 19.66
CA ALA A 708 -28.17 -28.52 19.89
C ALA A 708 -27.38 -27.90 21.07
N ALA A 709 -27.38 -26.58 21.19
CA ALA A 709 -26.75 -25.87 22.30
C ALA A 709 -27.46 -26.21 23.62
N GLU A 710 -28.80 -26.21 23.67
CA GLU A 710 -29.60 -26.59 24.83
C GLU A 710 -29.31 -28.04 25.25
N ARG A 711 -29.36 -28.98 24.33
CA ARG A 711 -29.05 -30.41 24.61
C ARG A 711 -27.64 -30.64 25.14
N SER A 712 -26.69 -29.79 24.69
CA SER A 712 -25.29 -29.87 25.12
C SER A 712 -25.00 -29.05 26.37
N GLY A 713 -25.97 -28.32 26.92
CA GLY A 713 -25.81 -27.45 28.09
C GLY A 713 -24.86 -26.27 27.87
N VAL A 714 -24.72 -25.78 26.61
CA VAL A 714 -23.80 -24.68 26.26
C VAL A 714 -24.56 -23.42 25.85
N THR A 715 -23.97 -22.27 26.15
CA THR A 715 -24.48 -20.96 25.73
C THR A 715 -23.93 -20.58 24.36
N ILE A 716 -24.76 -20.00 23.48
CA ILE A 716 -24.30 -19.42 22.22
C ILE A 716 -23.85 -17.98 22.49
N GLY A 717 -22.59 -17.69 22.27
CA GLY A 717 -21.97 -16.37 22.42
C GLY A 717 -21.61 -15.75 21.07
N PHE A 718 -21.98 -14.49 20.86
CA PHE A 718 -21.63 -13.74 19.66
C PHE A 718 -20.65 -12.63 20.00
N LEU A 719 -19.42 -12.69 19.41
CA LEU A 719 -18.33 -11.74 19.62
C LEU A 719 -17.90 -11.14 18.27
N PRO A 720 -18.63 -10.18 17.70
CA PRO A 720 -18.25 -9.55 16.45
C PRO A 720 -16.96 -8.71 16.60
N HIS A 721 -16.21 -8.58 15.50
CA HIS A 721 -14.97 -7.80 15.47
C HIS A 721 -15.19 -6.35 15.93
N PRO A 722 -14.24 -5.69 16.60
CA PRO A 722 -14.38 -4.31 17.10
C PRO A 722 -14.86 -3.28 16.06
N ASN A 723 -14.47 -3.46 14.79
CA ASN A 723 -14.88 -2.56 13.70
C ASN A 723 -16.39 -2.61 13.38
N VAL A 724 -17.08 -3.65 13.79
CA VAL A 724 -18.55 -3.83 13.58
C VAL A 724 -19.34 -3.87 14.88
N GLN A 725 -18.70 -3.72 16.04
CA GLN A 725 -19.39 -3.69 17.33
C GLN A 725 -20.34 -2.51 17.50
N SER A 726 -20.15 -1.43 16.73
CA SER A 726 -21.07 -0.28 16.77
C SER A 726 -22.51 -0.61 16.39
N VAL A 727 -22.74 -1.65 15.60
CA VAL A 727 -24.09 -2.10 15.22
C VAL A 727 -24.67 -3.16 16.16
N LEU A 728 -23.85 -3.71 17.06
CA LEU A 728 -24.27 -4.82 17.92
C LEU A 728 -25.46 -4.47 18.85
N ALA A 729 -25.49 -3.24 19.36
CA ALA A 729 -26.54 -2.76 20.24
C ALA A 729 -27.92 -2.62 19.55
N GLU A 730 -27.91 -2.50 18.23
CA GLU A 730 -29.11 -2.33 17.40
C GLU A 730 -29.55 -3.65 16.72
N LEU A 731 -28.71 -4.71 16.81
CA LEU A 731 -29.03 -6.02 16.24
C LEU A 731 -30.09 -6.73 17.10
N ASP A 732 -31.16 -7.18 16.43
CA ASP A 732 -32.17 -8.05 17.03
C ASP A 732 -31.64 -9.49 17.09
N LEU A 733 -30.91 -9.82 18.18
CA LEU A 733 -30.36 -11.16 18.42
C LEU A 733 -31.43 -12.06 19.08
N PRO A 734 -31.45 -13.36 18.73
CA PRO A 734 -32.33 -14.30 19.39
C PRO A 734 -32.09 -14.40 20.90
N PRO A 735 -33.10 -14.72 21.72
CA PRO A 735 -32.96 -14.77 23.20
C PRO A 735 -31.91 -15.79 23.69
N HIS A 736 -31.63 -16.82 22.91
CA HIS A 736 -30.65 -17.85 23.23
C HIS A 736 -29.19 -17.44 22.89
N VAL A 737 -29.00 -16.25 22.26
CA VAL A 737 -27.67 -15.74 21.88
C VAL A 737 -27.26 -14.62 22.84
N ARG A 738 -26.09 -14.80 23.48
CA ARG A 738 -25.49 -13.79 24.33
C ARG A 738 -24.44 -12.98 23.57
N ALA A 739 -24.62 -11.65 23.53
CA ALA A 739 -23.62 -10.76 22.94
C ALA A 739 -22.42 -10.54 23.87
N PHE A 740 -21.24 -10.54 23.32
CA PHE A 740 -19.98 -10.20 24.00
C PHE A 740 -19.28 -9.06 23.30
N THR A 741 -18.51 -8.27 24.05
CA THR A 741 -17.66 -7.20 23.52
C THR A 741 -16.21 -7.41 23.96
N TYR A 742 -15.26 -6.87 23.20
CA TYR A 742 -13.83 -6.88 23.56
C TYR A 742 -13.53 -5.95 24.74
N HIS A 743 -14.41 -5.02 25.04
CA HIS A 743 -14.22 -4.06 26.11
C HIS A 743 -14.65 -4.61 27.49
N ASP A 744 -15.77 -5.34 27.52
CA ASP A 744 -16.40 -5.75 28.77
C ASP A 744 -16.01 -7.16 29.21
N ASN A 745 -15.25 -7.88 28.39
CA ASN A 745 -14.92 -9.28 28.62
C ASN A 745 -13.42 -9.56 28.50
N ASP A 746 -12.91 -10.47 29.35
CA ASP A 746 -11.60 -11.07 29.13
C ASP A 746 -11.70 -12.08 27.96
N VAL A 747 -11.23 -11.67 26.80
CA VAL A 747 -11.35 -12.47 25.57
C VAL A 747 -10.60 -13.80 25.68
N GLN A 748 -9.49 -13.85 26.40
CA GLN A 748 -8.76 -15.12 26.60
C GLN A 748 -9.52 -16.08 27.50
N GLU A 749 -10.32 -15.58 28.45
CA GLU A 749 -11.22 -16.42 29.26
C GLU A 749 -12.37 -16.95 28.39
N LEU A 750 -12.97 -16.13 27.50
CA LEU A 750 -13.95 -16.61 26.54
C LEU A 750 -13.40 -17.73 25.64
N PHE A 751 -12.16 -17.59 25.18
CA PHE A 751 -11.49 -18.66 24.41
C PHE A 751 -11.31 -19.92 25.26
N ALA A 752 -10.90 -19.77 26.50
CA ALA A 752 -10.68 -20.90 27.42
C ALA A 752 -11.96 -21.66 27.74
N ARG A 753 -13.10 -20.95 27.92
CA ARG A 753 -14.43 -21.51 28.16
C ARG A 753 -15.08 -22.09 26.92
N SER A 754 -14.55 -21.86 25.71
CA SER A 754 -15.18 -22.32 24.49
C SER A 754 -15.22 -23.84 24.39
N ALA A 755 -16.40 -24.42 24.34
CA ALA A 755 -16.64 -25.81 23.94
C ALA A 755 -16.48 -25.96 22.42
N LEU A 756 -16.84 -24.90 21.67
CA LEU A 756 -16.71 -24.82 20.21
C LEU A 756 -16.46 -23.35 19.80
N PHE A 757 -15.61 -23.14 18.82
CA PHE A 757 -15.36 -21.85 18.20
C PHE A 757 -15.83 -21.85 16.76
N VAL A 758 -16.61 -20.83 16.36
CA VAL A 758 -17.10 -20.65 15.00
C VAL A 758 -16.59 -19.31 14.47
N THR A 759 -15.90 -19.34 13.35
CA THR A 759 -15.34 -18.15 12.70
C THR A 759 -15.29 -18.32 11.19
N ASP A 760 -14.71 -17.34 10.49
CA ASP A 760 -14.51 -17.38 9.05
C ASP A 760 -13.02 -17.38 8.67
N TYR A 761 -12.41 -16.18 8.58
CA TYR A 761 -11.01 -15.99 8.18
C TYR A 761 -10.11 -15.48 9.32
N SER A 762 -10.57 -15.52 10.55
CA SER A 762 -9.87 -14.94 11.68
C SER A 762 -8.60 -15.69 12.06
N SER A 763 -7.52 -14.94 12.32
CA SER A 763 -6.32 -15.49 12.96
C SER A 763 -6.55 -15.92 14.42
N ILE A 764 -7.68 -15.57 15.04
CA ILE A 764 -8.09 -16.04 16.36
C ILE A 764 -8.21 -17.58 16.39
N ALA A 765 -8.54 -18.22 15.25
CA ALA A 765 -8.57 -19.67 15.15
C ALA A 765 -7.24 -20.32 15.60
N PHE A 766 -6.10 -19.67 15.41
CA PHE A 766 -4.80 -20.15 15.92
C PHE A 766 -4.72 -20.11 17.46
N ASN A 767 -5.34 -19.11 18.11
CA ASN A 767 -5.39 -19.05 19.57
C ASN A 767 -6.23 -20.19 20.14
N ILE A 768 -7.36 -20.43 19.51
CA ILE A 768 -8.33 -21.48 19.85
C ILE A 768 -7.68 -22.86 19.67
N ALA A 769 -7.03 -23.09 18.53
CA ALA A 769 -6.28 -24.30 18.25
C ALA A 769 -5.12 -24.50 19.25
N TYR A 770 -4.42 -23.44 19.65
CA TYR A 770 -3.33 -23.50 20.62
C TYR A 770 -3.75 -24.10 21.98
N ILE A 771 -5.01 -23.98 22.37
CA ILE A 771 -5.58 -24.53 23.61
C ILE A 771 -6.51 -25.73 23.39
N ASP A 772 -6.40 -26.41 22.23
CA ASP A 772 -7.17 -27.61 21.86
C ASP A 772 -8.69 -27.40 21.96
N ARG A 773 -9.22 -26.33 21.38
CA ARG A 773 -10.66 -26.13 21.23
C ARG A 773 -11.09 -26.44 19.80
N PRO A 774 -12.23 -27.16 19.61
CA PRO A 774 -12.74 -27.43 18.28
C PRO A 774 -13.13 -26.13 17.56
N THR A 775 -12.97 -26.11 16.25
CA THR A 775 -13.27 -24.94 15.40
C THR A 775 -14.14 -25.37 14.23
N VAL A 776 -15.04 -24.51 13.80
CA VAL A 776 -15.79 -24.57 12.53
C VAL A 776 -15.55 -23.26 11.78
N TYR A 777 -15.22 -23.36 10.49
CA TYR A 777 -15.06 -22.21 9.61
C TYR A 777 -16.30 -22.03 8.75
N PHE A 778 -16.88 -20.81 8.76
CA PHE A 778 -18.04 -20.47 7.95
C PHE A 778 -17.64 -19.41 6.90
N GLN A 779 -17.44 -19.86 5.65
CA GLN A 779 -16.78 -19.09 4.57
C GLN A 779 -17.68 -18.94 3.33
N PHE A 780 -18.87 -18.33 3.48
CA PHE A 780 -19.85 -18.13 2.42
C PHE A 780 -19.40 -17.14 1.32
N ASP A 781 -18.37 -16.33 1.54
CA ASP A 781 -17.86 -15.30 0.64
C ASP A 781 -16.36 -15.52 0.29
N GLY A 782 -15.92 -16.78 0.27
CA GLY A 782 -14.51 -17.16 0.12
C GLY A 782 -13.83 -16.60 -1.13
N GLU A 783 -14.49 -16.63 -2.27
CA GLU A 783 -13.94 -16.08 -3.51
C GLU A 783 -13.65 -14.59 -3.40
N LEU A 784 -14.56 -13.81 -2.83
CA LEU A 784 -14.40 -12.37 -2.67
C LEU A 784 -13.30 -12.02 -1.66
N VAL A 785 -13.26 -12.71 -0.52
CA VAL A 785 -12.29 -12.46 0.55
C VAL A 785 -10.87 -12.86 0.16
N LEU A 786 -10.71 -14.06 -0.40
CA LEU A 786 -9.41 -14.65 -0.70
C LEU A 786 -8.77 -14.08 -1.98
N ASN A 787 -9.57 -13.50 -2.89
CA ASN A 787 -9.08 -12.84 -4.10
C ASN A 787 -8.82 -11.32 -3.90
N GLY A 788 -8.50 -10.92 -2.65
CA GLY A 788 -8.03 -9.57 -2.34
C GLY A 788 -9.11 -8.57 -1.94
N GLY A 789 -10.36 -8.98 -1.78
CA GLY A 789 -11.44 -8.12 -1.31
C GLY A 789 -11.34 -7.74 0.17
N HIS A 790 -10.55 -8.48 0.96
CA HIS A 790 -10.27 -8.19 2.37
C HIS A 790 -8.79 -7.80 2.57
N VAL A 791 -8.39 -7.54 3.79
CA VAL A 791 -7.01 -7.13 4.13
C VAL A 791 -6.04 -8.27 3.88
N GLY A 792 -5.08 -8.06 2.98
CA GLY A 792 -3.98 -8.99 2.73
C GLY A 792 -4.13 -9.80 1.43
N ARG A 793 -3.00 -10.30 0.97
CA ARG A 793 -2.91 -11.28 -0.11
C ARG A 793 -2.96 -12.67 0.50
N ARG A 794 -3.40 -13.66 -0.28
CA ARG A 794 -3.38 -15.06 0.13
C ARG A 794 -1.95 -15.47 0.53
N GLY A 795 -1.80 -15.99 1.75
CA GLY A 795 -0.54 -16.50 2.27
C GLY A 795 -0.41 -18.02 2.15
N TYR A 796 0.32 -18.60 3.10
CA TYR A 796 0.62 -20.05 3.08
C TYR A 796 -0.53 -20.94 3.57
N PHE A 797 -1.45 -20.39 4.37
CA PHE A 797 -2.47 -21.15 5.07
C PHE A 797 -3.69 -21.42 4.21
N ASP A 798 -4.02 -22.69 4.04
CA ASP A 798 -5.22 -23.16 3.36
C ASP A 798 -6.19 -23.78 4.38
N TYR A 799 -7.40 -23.25 4.46
CA TYR A 799 -8.37 -23.63 5.48
C TYR A 799 -8.81 -25.10 5.38
N VAL A 800 -8.89 -25.66 4.17
CA VAL A 800 -9.26 -27.06 3.95
C VAL A 800 -8.11 -28.00 4.28
N ARG A 801 -6.89 -27.67 3.82
CA ARG A 801 -5.69 -28.47 4.02
C ARG A 801 -5.13 -28.35 5.42
N ASP A 802 -4.98 -27.11 5.92
CA ASP A 802 -4.23 -26.78 7.15
C ASP A 802 -5.17 -26.38 8.31
N GLY A 803 -6.46 -26.13 8.04
CA GLY A 803 -7.44 -25.67 9.02
C GLY A 803 -7.61 -26.61 10.21
N PHE A 804 -8.07 -26.04 11.32
CA PHE A 804 -8.25 -26.73 12.61
C PHE A 804 -9.68 -27.25 12.83
N GLY A 805 -10.49 -27.23 11.78
CA GLY A 805 -11.88 -27.67 11.77
C GLY A 805 -12.43 -27.72 10.35
N PRO A 806 -13.68 -28.19 10.18
CA PRO A 806 -14.35 -28.23 8.87
C PRO A 806 -14.67 -26.79 8.38
N VAL A 807 -14.76 -26.67 7.06
CA VAL A 807 -15.14 -25.44 6.37
C VAL A 807 -16.53 -25.60 5.80
N ALA A 808 -17.42 -24.68 6.07
CA ALA A 808 -18.78 -24.59 5.53
C ALA A 808 -18.89 -23.41 4.58
N SER A 809 -19.58 -23.59 3.46
CA SER A 809 -19.84 -22.58 2.44
C SER A 809 -21.21 -21.92 2.54
N ASP A 810 -22.14 -22.54 3.28
CA ASP A 810 -23.48 -22.04 3.53
C ASP A 810 -23.92 -22.29 4.99
N VAL A 811 -25.11 -21.77 5.33
CA VAL A 811 -25.63 -21.81 6.71
C VAL A 811 -25.98 -23.24 7.14
N ASP A 812 -26.55 -24.05 6.27
CA ASP A 812 -27.01 -25.40 6.60
C ASP A 812 -25.81 -26.32 6.86
N GLU A 813 -24.76 -26.19 6.05
CA GLU A 813 -23.50 -26.89 6.24
C GLU A 813 -22.80 -26.45 7.54
N ALA A 814 -22.82 -25.14 7.85
CA ALA A 814 -22.27 -24.62 9.09
C ALA A 814 -23.00 -25.14 10.33
N VAL A 815 -24.33 -25.13 10.30
CA VAL A 815 -25.18 -25.69 11.37
C VAL A 815 -24.88 -27.18 11.55
N SER A 816 -24.84 -27.95 10.46
CA SER A 816 -24.51 -29.37 10.50
C SER A 816 -23.16 -29.65 11.18
N HIS A 817 -22.10 -28.93 10.79
CA HIS A 817 -20.77 -29.06 11.39
C HIS A 817 -20.72 -28.67 12.87
N ILE A 818 -21.47 -27.64 13.27
CA ILE A 818 -21.58 -27.23 14.66
C ILE A 818 -22.28 -28.31 15.48
N VAL A 819 -23.45 -28.79 15.03
CA VAL A 819 -24.22 -29.84 15.69
C VAL A 819 -23.39 -31.12 15.86
N ASP A 820 -22.68 -31.54 14.81
CA ASP A 820 -21.82 -32.72 14.87
C ASP A 820 -20.62 -32.52 15.81
N SER A 821 -20.07 -31.30 15.89
CA SER A 821 -19.01 -30.98 16.84
C SER A 821 -19.50 -31.04 18.29
N LEU A 822 -20.69 -30.51 18.57
CA LEU A 822 -21.31 -30.55 19.89
C LEU A 822 -21.64 -31.99 20.33
N LYS A 823 -22.17 -32.85 19.43
CA LYS A 823 -22.38 -34.26 19.70
C LYS A 823 -21.08 -35.03 20.02
N ARG A 824 -19.95 -34.64 19.43
CA ARG A 824 -18.64 -35.25 19.66
C ARG A 824 -18.05 -34.84 20.99
N GLY A 825 -18.44 -33.68 21.50
CA GLY A 825 -17.90 -33.09 22.73
C GLY A 825 -16.84 -32.00 22.45
N PRO A 826 -16.37 -31.30 23.50
CA PRO A 826 -15.57 -30.09 23.43
C PRO A 826 -14.07 -30.35 23.15
N VAL A 827 -13.77 -31.28 22.24
CA VAL A 827 -12.40 -31.64 21.82
C VAL A 827 -12.33 -31.69 20.29
N PRO A 828 -11.22 -31.25 19.66
CA PRO A 828 -11.07 -31.36 18.22
C PRO A 828 -11.12 -32.80 17.73
N ALA A 829 -11.67 -33.04 16.53
CA ALA A 829 -11.62 -34.35 15.91
C ALA A 829 -10.16 -34.79 15.68
N PRO A 830 -9.85 -36.11 15.63
CA PRO A 830 -8.46 -36.62 15.59
C PRO A 830 -7.60 -36.01 14.48
N VAL A 831 -8.16 -35.81 13.29
CA VAL A 831 -7.45 -35.18 12.16
C VAL A 831 -7.04 -33.76 12.47
N TYR A 832 -7.91 -32.98 13.09
CA TYR A 832 -7.60 -31.59 13.47
C TYR A 832 -6.69 -31.52 14.68
N GLN A 833 -6.80 -32.45 15.60
CA GLN A 833 -5.87 -32.56 16.73
C GLN A 833 -4.43 -32.80 16.25
N GLN A 834 -4.26 -33.69 15.26
CA GLN A 834 -2.96 -33.94 14.64
C GLN A 834 -2.42 -32.66 13.96
N ARG A 835 -3.25 -31.92 13.20
CA ARG A 835 -2.86 -30.63 12.58
C ARG A 835 -2.44 -29.61 13.61
N ILE A 836 -3.17 -29.48 14.73
CA ILE A 836 -2.83 -28.58 15.83
C ILE A 836 -1.46 -28.93 16.42
N GLN A 837 -1.18 -30.21 16.68
CA GLN A 837 0.12 -30.67 17.21
C GLN A 837 1.27 -30.35 16.26
N GLN A 838 1.07 -30.53 14.95
CA GLN A 838 2.07 -30.22 13.92
C GLN A 838 2.30 -28.70 13.78
N THR A 839 1.25 -27.89 13.92
CA THR A 839 1.32 -26.43 13.76
C THR A 839 2.07 -25.78 14.91
N PHE A 840 1.87 -26.25 16.16
CA PHE A 840 2.43 -25.62 17.36
C PHE A 840 3.47 -26.51 18.07
N PRO A 841 4.73 -26.49 17.62
CA PRO A 841 5.78 -27.31 18.23
C PRO A 841 6.21 -26.83 19.63
N LEU A 842 5.82 -25.60 20.04
CA LEU A 842 6.28 -24.93 21.26
C LEU A 842 5.10 -24.59 22.20
N ARG A 843 4.40 -25.61 22.73
CA ARG A 843 3.24 -25.47 23.64
C ARG A 843 3.61 -25.80 25.09
N ASP A 844 4.58 -25.11 25.67
CA ASP A 844 5.17 -25.41 26.98
C ASP A 844 5.12 -24.26 27.99
N GLY A 845 4.40 -23.16 27.69
CA GLY A 845 4.30 -22.00 28.58
C GLY A 845 5.61 -21.22 28.76
N LYS A 846 6.56 -21.33 27.82
CA LYS A 846 7.88 -20.68 27.89
C LYS A 846 8.16 -19.70 26.75
N CYS A 847 7.13 -19.17 26.09
CA CYS A 847 7.28 -18.23 25.00
C CYS A 847 7.98 -16.93 25.45
N CYS A 848 7.56 -16.36 26.59
CA CYS A 848 8.22 -15.18 27.17
C CYS A 848 9.71 -15.41 27.45
N GLU A 849 10.08 -16.59 27.94
CA GLU A 849 11.47 -16.92 28.23
C GLU A 849 12.30 -17.01 26.94
N ARG A 850 11.76 -17.65 25.88
CA ARG A 850 12.43 -17.77 24.58
C ARG A 850 12.61 -16.41 23.92
N VAL A 851 11.57 -15.57 23.88
CA VAL A 851 11.64 -14.21 23.37
C VAL A 851 12.69 -13.38 24.11
N TYR A 852 12.70 -13.43 25.43
CA TYR A 852 13.72 -12.76 26.24
C TYR A 852 15.14 -13.20 25.87
N LYS A 853 15.38 -14.50 25.71
CA LYS A 853 16.68 -15.05 25.30
C LYS A 853 17.09 -14.58 23.91
N GLU A 854 16.14 -14.53 22.94
CA GLU A 854 16.44 -14.04 21.58
C GLU A 854 16.75 -12.55 21.56
N ILE A 855 16.04 -11.70 22.34
CA ILE A 855 16.37 -10.29 22.47
C ILE A 855 17.78 -10.11 23.04
N GLN A 856 18.16 -10.90 24.08
CA GLN A 856 19.50 -10.85 24.64
C GLN A 856 20.57 -11.27 23.63
N ARG A 857 20.36 -12.37 22.90
CA ARG A 857 21.28 -12.86 21.85
C ARG A 857 21.46 -11.84 20.73
N SER A 858 20.36 -11.20 20.32
CA SER A 858 20.40 -10.16 19.29
C SER A 858 21.11 -8.90 19.76
N SER A 859 21.12 -8.62 21.05
CA SER A 859 21.73 -7.41 21.64
C SER A 859 23.25 -7.46 21.71
N GLY A 860 23.88 -8.64 21.53
CA GLY A 860 25.34 -8.82 21.64
C GLY A 860 25.88 -8.55 23.06
N PRO A 861 27.15 -8.81 23.34
CA PRO A 861 27.77 -8.47 24.62
C PRO A 861 27.69 -6.96 24.81
N ALA A 862 27.21 -6.54 25.98
CA ALA A 862 27.03 -5.13 26.33
C ALA A 862 28.32 -4.34 26.10
N SER A 863 28.47 -3.70 24.94
CA SER A 863 29.57 -2.78 24.72
C SER A 863 29.36 -1.57 25.63
N ARG A 864 30.25 -1.36 26.60
CA ARG A 864 30.29 -0.11 27.37
C ARG A 864 30.39 1.04 26.39
N ARG A 865 29.27 1.68 26.05
CA ARG A 865 29.22 2.87 25.22
C ARG A 865 30.03 3.97 25.92
N GLN A 866 31.14 4.41 25.31
CA GLN A 866 31.80 5.64 25.74
C GLN A 866 30.81 6.81 25.62
N PRO A 867 30.71 7.67 26.64
CA PRO A 867 29.77 8.79 26.61
C PRO A 867 30.15 9.73 25.44
N LYS A 868 29.23 9.95 24.50
CA LYS A 868 29.34 11.02 23.52
C LYS A 868 29.51 12.36 24.28
N ARG A 869 30.50 13.18 23.89
CA ARG A 869 30.78 14.51 24.50
C ARG A 869 29.48 15.31 24.63
N ALA A 870 29.25 15.82 25.83
CA ALA A 870 28.11 16.67 26.14
C ALA A 870 28.11 17.94 25.30
N THR A 871 26.96 18.30 24.74
CA THR A 871 26.73 19.63 24.16
C THR A 871 26.79 20.67 25.29
N PRO A 872 27.39 21.86 25.08
CA PRO A 872 27.49 22.89 26.11
C PRO A 872 26.10 23.35 26.54
N ALA A 873 25.95 23.61 27.86
CA ALA A 873 24.69 24.06 28.43
C ALA A 873 24.32 25.46 27.89
N PRO A 874 23.01 25.74 27.67
CA PRO A 874 22.60 27.07 27.25
C PRO A 874 22.94 28.14 28.29
N SER A 875 23.49 29.26 27.84
CA SER A 875 23.85 30.43 28.67
C SER A 875 22.65 31.38 28.86
N GLY A 876 22.57 32.11 30.00
CA GLY A 876 21.56 33.11 30.27
C GLY A 876 20.40 32.65 31.18
N LEU A 877 19.26 33.36 31.14
CA LEU A 877 18.07 33.12 31.95
C LEU A 877 17.55 31.68 31.80
N VAL A 878 17.61 31.15 30.59
CA VAL A 878 17.28 29.75 30.24
C VAL A 878 18.16 28.77 31.00
N GLY A 879 19.45 29.07 31.18
CA GLY A 879 20.38 28.25 31.95
C GLY A 879 20.11 28.25 33.46
N ARG A 880 19.51 29.31 34.03
CA ARG A 880 19.12 29.36 35.47
C ARG A 880 17.83 28.60 35.73
N VAL A 881 16.85 28.74 34.86
CA VAL A 881 15.59 27.98 34.92
C VAL A 881 15.90 26.49 34.72
N ALA A 882 16.75 26.14 33.75
CA ALA A 882 17.18 24.76 33.48
C ALA A 882 17.89 24.12 34.69
N ARG A 883 18.74 24.88 35.44
CA ARG A 883 19.37 24.39 36.66
C ARG A 883 18.39 24.16 37.82
N ARG A 884 17.35 25.00 37.94
CA ARG A 884 16.29 24.85 38.96
C ARG A 884 15.38 23.65 38.64
N LEU A 885 14.99 23.50 37.36
CA LEU A 885 14.22 22.35 36.87
C LEU A 885 15.04 21.04 36.93
N ARG A 886 16.37 21.10 36.77
CA ARG A 886 17.25 19.95 36.98
C ARG A 886 17.20 19.38 38.38
N ARG A 887 17.12 20.25 39.41
CA ARG A 887 16.99 19.81 40.81
C ARG A 887 15.64 19.17 41.07
N VAL A 888 14.56 19.72 40.52
CA VAL A 888 13.20 19.17 40.61
C VAL A 888 13.09 17.84 39.86
N ALA A 889 13.60 17.75 38.64
CA ALA A 889 13.59 16.55 37.87
C ALA A 889 14.44 15.41 38.51
N VAL A 890 15.59 15.74 39.08
CA VAL A 890 16.41 14.78 39.85
C VAL A 890 15.71 14.28 41.10
N ALA A 891 14.99 15.13 41.80
CA ALA A 891 14.20 14.74 42.95
C ALA A 891 13.00 13.86 42.59
N TYR A 892 12.32 14.19 41.49
CA TYR A 892 11.22 13.41 40.94
C TYR A 892 11.70 12.04 40.41
N LEU A 893 12.82 11.98 39.69
CA LEU A 893 13.40 10.74 39.19
C LEU A 893 13.91 9.83 40.32
N LYS A 894 14.42 10.40 41.40
CA LYS A 894 14.81 9.62 42.58
C LYS A 894 13.61 9.01 43.33
N ARG A 895 12.44 9.68 43.34
CA ARG A 895 11.20 9.08 43.83
C ARG A 895 10.64 7.98 42.92
N ALA A 896 10.85 8.09 41.63
CA ALA A 896 10.37 7.13 40.61
C ALA A 896 11.30 5.90 40.44
N SER A 897 12.53 5.93 40.95
CA SER A 897 13.46 4.79 40.89
C SER A 897 13.40 3.90 42.16
N ARG A 898 12.69 4.33 43.20
CA ARG A 898 12.28 3.48 44.34
C ARG A 898 10.93 2.84 44.02
#